data_ae3c34b82693c3e5b874e34c797a8e68
#
_entry.id   ae3c34b82693c3e5b874e34c797a8e68
#
_cell.length_a   1.000
_cell.length_b   1.000
_cell.length_c   1.000
_cell.angle_alpha   90.00
_cell.angle_beta   90.00
_cell.angle_gamma   90.00
#
_symmetry.space_group_name_H-M   'P 1'
#
loop_
_entity.id
_entity.type
_entity.pdbx_description
1 polymer ?
#
loop_
_entity_poly.entity_id
_entity_poly.type
_entity_poly.pdbx_seq_one_letter_code
_entity_poly.pdbx_strand_id
1 'polypeptide(L)'
;MDYKETLHMPKTDFEMRGNLPNKEPDILKKWQDDDYYHKILNKNEGKPSFVLHDGPPYANGNLHAGTAMNRIIKDIIVRSKGMAGFYSPFFPGWDTHGLPIENAVQKLGVNRKEVSPEEFRKKCEEYAWTQIETQRETEKRLGQVADYDNPYISLNKEFEARQIRSFAKMALDGMIFQGLKPIYWSPYQETAIADSEIVYFDKKDPTIYVAFNVKDNKGVFAEDAKFVIWTTTPWTIPANLAICLNEAFDYVMVKTEKGNLIFLKSMTEKLLEKFELTNLGELHTFKGKELEGIKCVHPLYPERESIIILGNHVTDEDGTGCVHTAPGHGLDDFYVGVKYGLPAFCPVDEKGNLTSEAGPELAGKFVFDANKDVTMMLDANGSLLKMEWVTHSYPHDDRLKKPVIFRATVQWFASIEKIKPQLLKVIKDVNWINSFGELRITNMIKDRKDWCISRQRLWGVPIPIIYNEDGSPIIEEDVFEHIAQLFEKEGSNAWFSLDAKELLPEGYTNPKSPNGNFTKEKDIMDVWFDSGSSWNELIARGYSYPCDLYFEGSDQYRGWFNSSMIVSVANHGVAPYKSVVSHGWVCDSKGEAMHKSVGNVVNPLDIIKQYGADILRLWASTEDFKADMRIGDSNLKQVSDQYRKIRNTFRFLLGNINKDDFKDSDKVAYDNLEAVDKYIMVSLNDLSKKVKDAYNKYDFVAVTSLMTNFMTNELSSYYCDFAKDILYCDKLDSPRRRKIQTVLYKVTDVLVKLWSPILPYTTEEVWKFFGSDEADSVHYTHFADEESYADEDSIKANFERLHAIRTDIFKAREEAINSKVIEKPMQAHAILHLNDDDKKLLADAFGDKVNQWLIIAKVSFTDETLTKYDTVEVKIEKANGHVCPRCWNIVEDDNEDGLCDRCVDAIK
;
A
#
# COMPACT_ATOMS: atom_id res chain seq x y z
N MET A 1 -23.47 4.38 -60.63
CA MET A 1 -23.92 4.66 -59.23
C MET A 1 -22.71 4.53 -58.36
N ASP A 2 -22.46 5.46 -57.41
CA ASP A 2 -21.37 5.21 -56.39
C ASP A 2 -21.96 4.27 -55.34
N TYR A 3 -21.61 2.98 -55.44
CA TYR A 3 -22.12 1.96 -54.52
C TYR A 3 -21.65 2.14 -53.06
N LYS A 4 -20.67 3.01 -52.82
CA LYS A 4 -20.22 3.30 -51.45
C LYS A 4 -21.35 3.93 -50.60
N GLU A 5 -22.21 4.74 -51.21
CA GLU A 5 -23.34 5.37 -50.51
C GLU A 5 -24.46 4.38 -50.12
N THR A 6 -24.44 3.19 -50.70
CA THR A 6 -25.41 2.13 -50.39
C THR A 6 -24.93 1.19 -49.26
N LEU A 7 -23.69 1.38 -48.73
CA LEU A 7 -23.16 0.56 -47.65
C LEU A 7 -23.65 1.10 -46.29
N HIS A 8 -23.96 0.19 -45.39
CA HIS A 8 -24.39 0.51 -44.00
C HIS A 8 -23.19 0.69 -43.10
N MET A 9 -22.48 1.81 -43.28
CA MET A 9 -21.29 2.12 -42.48
C MET A 9 -21.69 2.43 -41.04
N PRO A 10 -20.82 2.07 -40.04
CA PRO A 10 -21.10 2.31 -38.62
C PRO A 10 -21.25 3.81 -38.32
N LYS A 11 -22.32 4.15 -37.60
CA LYS A 11 -22.64 5.53 -37.22
C LYS A 11 -22.66 5.71 -35.71
N THR A 12 -21.83 6.57 -35.17
CA THR A 12 -21.84 6.94 -33.76
C THR A 12 -21.16 8.28 -33.54
N ASP A 13 -21.70 9.08 -32.64
CA ASP A 13 -21.06 10.31 -32.16
C ASP A 13 -20.01 10.05 -31.08
N PHE A 14 -19.80 8.80 -30.67
CA PHE A 14 -18.72 8.43 -29.77
C PHE A 14 -17.37 8.63 -30.47
N GLU A 15 -16.61 9.63 -30.02
CA GLU A 15 -15.39 10.07 -30.67
C GLU A 15 -14.27 9.03 -30.60
N MET A 16 -13.46 8.92 -31.68
CA MET A 16 -12.30 8.05 -31.72
C MET A 16 -11.26 8.46 -30.67
N ARG A 17 -11.00 9.77 -30.52
CA ARG A 17 -10.06 10.31 -29.54
C ARG A 17 -10.72 10.45 -28.18
N GLY A 18 -10.11 9.89 -27.14
CA GLY A 18 -10.60 9.97 -25.76
C GLY A 18 -10.76 11.39 -25.25
N ASN A 19 -9.75 12.25 -25.50
CA ASN A 19 -9.68 13.63 -25.00
C ASN A 19 -10.02 13.72 -23.50
N LEU A 20 -9.57 12.72 -22.73
CA LEU A 20 -9.89 12.50 -21.33
C LEU A 20 -9.63 13.73 -20.45
N PRO A 21 -8.48 14.44 -20.55
CA PRO A 21 -8.23 15.61 -19.71
C PRO A 21 -9.31 16.67 -19.78
N ASN A 22 -10.01 16.79 -20.92
CA ASN A 22 -11.06 17.78 -21.12
C ASN A 22 -12.48 17.25 -20.84
N LYS A 23 -12.72 15.95 -21.05
CA LYS A 23 -14.06 15.35 -20.86
C LYS A 23 -14.33 14.90 -19.42
N GLU A 24 -13.30 14.37 -18.74
CA GLU A 24 -13.44 13.87 -17.38
C GLU A 24 -13.96 14.93 -16.37
N PRO A 25 -13.55 16.21 -16.43
CA PRO A 25 -14.09 17.23 -15.53
C PRO A 25 -15.60 17.44 -15.66
N ASP A 26 -16.14 17.36 -16.88
CA ASP A 26 -17.58 17.52 -17.11
C ASP A 26 -18.36 16.31 -16.57
N ILE A 27 -17.82 15.10 -16.74
CA ILE A 27 -18.39 13.88 -16.18
C ILE A 27 -18.33 13.92 -14.65
N LEU A 28 -17.19 14.31 -14.06
CA LEU A 28 -17.05 14.45 -12.62
C LEU A 28 -18.05 15.46 -12.05
N LYS A 29 -18.22 16.61 -12.71
CA LYS A 29 -19.22 17.61 -12.29
C LYS A 29 -20.63 17.03 -12.30
N LYS A 30 -21.00 16.31 -13.38
CA LYS A 30 -22.29 15.62 -13.43
C LYS A 30 -22.47 14.64 -12.26
N TRP A 31 -21.45 13.86 -11.93
CA TRP A 31 -21.49 12.96 -10.79
C TRP A 31 -21.71 13.68 -9.46
N GLN A 32 -21.04 14.83 -9.26
CA GLN A 32 -21.21 15.64 -8.06
C GLN A 32 -22.63 16.25 -7.96
N ASP A 33 -23.16 16.74 -9.09
CA ASP A 33 -24.51 17.31 -9.16
C ASP A 33 -25.62 16.26 -8.95
N ASP A 34 -25.35 14.98 -9.27
CA ASP A 34 -26.30 13.86 -9.28
C ASP A 34 -26.34 13.03 -7.98
N ASP A 35 -25.64 13.41 -6.91
CA ASP A 35 -25.50 12.59 -5.70
C ASP A 35 -25.03 11.14 -5.99
N TYR A 36 -24.00 11.07 -6.80
CA TYR A 36 -23.49 9.85 -7.40
C TYR A 36 -23.10 8.75 -6.37
N TYR A 37 -22.48 9.16 -5.25
CA TYR A 37 -22.05 8.22 -4.22
C TYR A 37 -23.24 7.45 -3.63
N HIS A 38 -24.28 8.17 -3.17
CA HIS A 38 -25.44 7.52 -2.56
C HIS A 38 -26.24 6.69 -3.55
N LYS A 39 -26.35 7.10 -4.83
CA LYS A 39 -26.98 6.29 -5.87
C LYS A 39 -26.25 4.96 -6.10
N ILE A 40 -24.90 4.97 -6.14
CA ILE A 40 -24.11 3.73 -6.25
C ILE A 40 -24.29 2.85 -5.02
N LEU A 41 -24.31 3.44 -3.83
CA LEU A 41 -24.43 2.69 -2.59
C LEU A 41 -25.83 2.09 -2.44
N ASN A 42 -26.87 2.91 -2.64
CA ASN A 42 -28.27 2.57 -2.37
C ASN A 42 -28.83 1.51 -3.31
N LYS A 43 -28.23 1.31 -4.51
CA LYS A 43 -28.64 0.17 -5.38
C LYS A 43 -28.49 -1.19 -4.70
N ASN A 44 -27.65 -1.26 -3.67
CA ASN A 44 -27.39 -2.47 -2.88
C ASN A 44 -27.90 -2.37 -1.43
N GLU A 45 -28.81 -1.44 -1.14
CA GLU A 45 -29.40 -1.33 0.19
C GLU A 45 -30.05 -2.66 0.61
N GLY A 46 -29.78 -3.12 1.84
CA GLY A 46 -30.25 -4.40 2.36
C GLY A 46 -29.54 -5.65 1.83
N LYS A 47 -28.53 -5.51 0.96
CA LYS A 47 -27.66 -6.61 0.52
C LYS A 47 -26.51 -6.84 1.51
N PRO A 48 -25.79 -7.98 1.41
CA PRO A 48 -24.59 -8.20 2.23
C PRO A 48 -23.60 -7.04 2.10
N SER A 49 -23.05 -6.59 3.23
CA SER A 49 -22.08 -5.50 3.22
C SER A 49 -20.67 -5.99 2.93
N PHE A 50 -19.88 -5.13 2.29
CA PHE A 50 -18.43 -5.27 2.18
C PHE A 50 -17.79 -3.93 2.53
N VAL A 51 -17.09 -3.86 3.66
CA VAL A 51 -16.50 -2.63 4.17
C VAL A 51 -14.99 -2.67 4.02
N LEU A 52 -14.46 -1.79 3.17
CA LEU A 52 -13.05 -1.42 3.12
C LEU A 52 -12.87 -0.18 3.99
N HIS A 53 -12.15 -0.31 5.12
CA HIS A 53 -11.83 0.84 5.96
C HIS A 53 -10.60 1.54 5.44
N ASP A 54 -10.66 2.85 5.34
CA ASP A 54 -9.58 3.68 4.80
C ASP A 54 -8.49 3.89 5.85
N GLY A 55 -7.23 3.59 5.52
CA GLY A 55 -6.09 4.08 6.29
C GLY A 55 -5.91 5.56 6.02
N PRO A 56 -5.92 6.41 7.06
CA PRO A 56 -5.97 7.84 6.86
C PRO A 56 -4.64 8.38 6.33
N PRO A 57 -4.59 9.00 5.14
CA PRO A 57 -3.41 9.71 4.71
C PRO A 57 -3.14 10.88 5.65
N TYR A 58 -1.87 11.24 5.76
CA TYR A 58 -1.48 12.37 6.56
C TYR A 58 -1.81 13.69 5.86
N ALA A 59 -2.47 14.61 6.57
CA ALA A 59 -2.89 15.92 6.04
C ALA A 59 -1.70 16.89 5.90
N ASN A 60 -0.69 16.51 5.12
CA ASN A 60 0.52 17.31 4.91
C ASN A 60 1.12 17.14 3.51
N GLY A 61 0.86 18.10 2.65
CA GLY A 61 1.35 18.15 1.29
C GLY A 61 0.46 17.46 0.26
N ASN A 62 0.82 17.57 -1.01
CA ASN A 62 0.09 17.00 -2.13
C ASN A 62 0.27 15.47 -2.15
N LEU A 63 -0.74 14.78 -2.69
CA LEU A 63 -0.64 13.36 -2.98
C LEU A 63 0.45 13.12 -4.05
N HIS A 64 1.19 12.03 -3.91
CA HIS A 64 2.15 11.56 -4.89
C HIS A 64 1.61 10.32 -5.64
N ALA A 65 2.31 9.88 -6.68
CA ALA A 65 1.86 8.75 -7.51
C ALA A 65 1.57 7.46 -6.71
N GLY A 66 2.32 7.20 -5.63
CA GLY A 66 2.07 6.06 -4.75
C GLY A 66 0.73 6.16 -4.01
N THR A 67 0.41 7.32 -3.45
CA THR A 67 -0.89 7.55 -2.81
C THR A 67 -2.03 7.51 -3.85
N ALA A 68 -1.81 8.06 -5.04
CA ALA A 68 -2.80 8.00 -6.11
C ALA A 68 -3.10 6.54 -6.53
N MET A 69 -2.06 5.70 -6.65
CA MET A 69 -2.23 4.26 -6.91
C MET A 69 -3.04 3.58 -5.81
N ASN A 70 -2.72 3.84 -4.54
CA ASN A 70 -3.46 3.31 -3.40
C ASN A 70 -4.96 3.69 -3.49
N ARG A 71 -5.28 4.97 -3.74
CA ARG A 71 -6.65 5.47 -3.89
C ARG A 71 -7.37 4.83 -5.07
N ILE A 72 -6.69 4.68 -6.21
CA ILE A 72 -7.26 4.02 -7.40
C ILE A 72 -7.61 2.57 -7.11
N ILE A 73 -6.71 1.81 -6.50
CA ILE A 73 -6.95 0.39 -6.21
C ILE A 73 -8.09 0.22 -5.20
N LYS A 74 -8.16 1.04 -4.15
CA LYS A 74 -9.30 1.05 -3.22
C LYS A 74 -10.62 1.29 -3.95
N ASP A 75 -10.65 2.27 -4.84
CA ASP A 75 -11.85 2.58 -5.62
C ASP A 75 -12.25 1.43 -6.56
N ILE A 76 -11.29 0.78 -7.23
CA ILE A 76 -11.56 -0.41 -8.05
C ILE A 76 -12.18 -1.53 -7.20
N ILE A 77 -11.66 -1.75 -5.98
CA ILE A 77 -12.22 -2.75 -5.05
C ILE A 77 -13.66 -2.38 -4.68
N VAL A 78 -13.90 -1.15 -4.21
CA VAL A 78 -15.22 -0.69 -3.78
C VAL A 78 -16.22 -0.77 -4.93
N ARG A 79 -15.87 -0.28 -6.12
CA ARG A 79 -16.73 -0.35 -7.32
C ARG A 79 -17.01 -1.79 -7.73
N SER A 80 -15.99 -2.65 -7.80
CA SER A 80 -16.17 -4.04 -8.20
C SER A 80 -17.06 -4.82 -7.22
N LYS A 81 -16.94 -4.56 -5.92
CA LYS A 81 -17.83 -5.12 -4.90
C LYS A 81 -19.27 -4.59 -5.04
N GLY A 82 -19.44 -3.29 -5.27
CA GLY A 82 -20.75 -2.70 -5.57
C GLY A 82 -21.38 -3.28 -6.83
N MET A 83 -20.61 -3.46 -7.90
CA MET A 83 -21.06 -4.11 -9.13
C MET A 83 -21.40 -5.59 -8.96
N ALA A 84 -20.74 -6.26 -8.00
CA ALA A 84 -21.04 -7.65 -7.63
C ALA A 84 -22.22 -7.80 -6.66
N GLY A 85 -22.93 -6.72 -6.33
CA GLY A 85 -24.14 -6.74 -5.50
C GLY A 85 -23.90 -6.58 -4.00
N PHE A 86 -22.72 -6.16 -3.55
CA PHE A 86 -22.47 -5.84 -2.14
C PHE A 86 -22.82 -4.38 -1.83
N TYR A 87 -23.38 -4.15 -0.64
CA TYR A 87 -23.44 -2.83 -0.05
C TYR A 87 -22.03 -2.45 0.42
N SER A 88 -21.34 -1.61 -0.35
CA SER A 88 -19.93 -1.31 -0.15
C SER A 88 -19.69 0.17 0.15
N PRO A 89 -19.95 0.64 1.39
CA PRO A 89 -19.70 2.02 1.78
C PRO A 89 -18.19 2.29 1.84
N PHE A 90 -17.81 3.49 1.42
CA PHE A 90 -16.45 3.98 1.56
C PHE A 90 -16.47 5.45 1.98
N PHE A 91 -15.85 5.74 3.11
CA PHE A 91 -15.67 7.09 3.63
C PHE A 91 -14.17 7.33 3.84
N PRO A 92 -13.62 8.41 3.28
CA PRO A 92 -12.19 8.68 3.38
C PRO A 92 -11.82 9.15 4.77
N GLY A 93 -10.58 8.90 5.17
CA GLY A 93 -10.02 9.37 6.43
C GLY A 93 -8.87 10.35 6.24
N TRP A 94 -8.58 11.16 7.26
CA TRP A 94 -7.37 11.97 7.34
C TRP A 94 -6.79 11.95 8.75
N ASP A 95 -5.45 11.69 8.81
CA ASP A 95 -4.68 11.86 10.03
C ASP A 95 -4.09 13.29 10.06
N THR A 96 -4.34 14.01 11.15
CA THR A 96 -4.17 15.47 11.17
C THR A 96 -3.29 15.97 12.30
N HIS A 97 -2.82 15.10 13.19
CA HIS A 97 -2.05 15.50 14.36
C HIS A 97 -0.55 15.19 14.23
N GLY A 98 0.23 15.75 15.12
CA GLY A 98 1.63 15.40 15.33
C GLY A 98 2.64 16.28 14.60
N LEU A 99 3.85 15.81 14.67
CA LEU A 99 5.08 16.51 14.32
C LEU A 99 5.16 17.04 12.87
N PRO A 100 4.69 16.32 11.82
CA PRO A 100 4.82 16.85 10.47
C PRO A 100 4.05 18.15 10.22
N ILE A 101 2.89 18.33 10.85
CA ILE A 101 2.10 19.57 10.75
C ILE A 101 2.73 20.67 11.59
N GLU A 102 3.18 20.38 12.84
CA GLU A 102 3.93 21.35 13.63
C GLU A 102 5.15 21.88 12.86
N ASN A 103 5.93 20.99 12.26
CA ASN A 103 7.11 21.36 11.49
C ASN A 103 6.75 22.19 10.24
N ALA A 104 5.62 21.92 9.60
CA ALA A 104 5.16 22.71 8.47
C ALA A 104 4.77 24.13 8.91
N VAL A 105 4.02 24.26 10.01
CA VAL A 105 3.61 25.54 10.58
C VAL A 105 4.81 26.36 11.06
N GLN A 106 5.82 25.71 11.68
CA GLN A 106 7.08 26.37 12.05
C GLN A 106 7.84 26.89 10.82
N LYS A 107 7.89 26.15 9.72
CA LYS A 107 8.50 26.62 8.46
C LYS A 107 7.74 27.80 7.85
N LEU A 108 6.48 27.98 8.17
CA LEU A 108 5.69 29.17 7.80
C LEU A 108 5.95 30.37 8.74
N GLY A 109 6.88 30.22 9.70
CA GLY A 109 7.33 31.31 10.58
C GLY A 109 6.61 31.39 11.93
N VAL A 110 5.80 30.40 12.31
CA VAL A 110 5.12 30.37 13.63
C VAL A 110 5.91 29.49 14.58
N ASN A 111 6.63 30.10 15.53
CA ASN A 111 7.42 29.36 16.51
C ASN A 111 6.57 29.00 17.75
N ARG A 112 6.43 27.73 18.06
CA ARG A 112 5.64 27.22 19.20
C ARG A 112 6.09 27.75 20.56
N LYS A 113 7.35 28.23 20.68
CA LYS A 113 7.90 28.76 21.92
C LYS A 113 7.62 30.26 22.10
N GLU A 114 7.11 30.92 21.05
CA GLU A 114 6.89 32.38 21.01
C GLU A 114 5.41 32.78 21.03
N VAL A 115 4.51 31.81 20.80
CA VAL A 115 3.06 32.02 20.81
C VAL A 115 2.38 31.17 21.89
N SER A 116 1.12 31.46 22.23
CA SER A 116 0.39 30.62 23.19
C SER A 116 0.08 29.24 22.60
N PRO A 117 -0.09 28.19 23.42
CA PRO A 117 -0.50 26.87 22.96
C PRO A 117 -1.76 26.91 22.08
N GLU A 118 -2.76 27.68 22.46
CA GLU A 118 -4.04 27.80 21.74
C GLU A 118 -3.82 28.43 20.36
N GLU A 119 -3.01 29.48 20.27
CA GLU A 119 -2.70 30.14 19.00
C GLU A 119 -1.94 29.20 18.07
N PHE A 120 -0.94 28.46 18.60
CA PHE A 120 -0.18 27.49 17.84
C PHE A 120 -1.06 26.37 17.30
N ARG A 121 -1.91 25.80 18.17
CA ARG A 121 -2.87 24.74 17.79
C ARG A 121 -3.83 25.20 16.71
N LYS A 122 -4.37 26.42 16.83
CA LYS A 122 -5.23 27.03 15.81
C LYS A 122 -4.52 27.11 14.44
N LYS A 123 -3.24 27.48 14.42
CA LYS A 123 -2.45 27.51 13.19
C LYS A 123 -2.22 26.13 12.58
N CYS A 124 -2.04 25.13 13.39
CA CYS A 124 -1.93 23.73 12.95
C CYS A 124 -3.27 23.23 12.37
N GLU A 125 -4.38 23.54 13.01
CA GLU A 125 -5.72 23.22 12.55
C GLU A 125 -6.03 23.86 11.19
N GLU A 126 -5.80 25.18 11.05
CA GLU A 126 -5.97 25.90 9.78
C GLU A 126 -5.14 25.27 8.65
N TYR A 127 -3.91 24.90 8.94
CA TYR A 127 -3.03 24.22 8.00
C TYR A 127 -3.58 22.85 7.60
N ALA A 128 -3.98 22.03 8.57
CA ALA A 128 -4.52 20.68 8.32
C ALA A 128 -5.75 20.74 7.40
N TRP A 129 -6.70 21.62 7.66
CA TRP A 129 -7.87 21.80 6.81
C TRP A 129 -7.52 22.19 5.38
N THR A 130 -6.54 23.05 5.18
CA THR A 130 -6.07 23.43 3.83
C THR A 130 -5.50 22.21 3.08
N GLN A 131 -4.76 21.34 3.78
CA GLN A 131 -4.19 20.16 3.17
C GLN A 131 -5.25 19.10 2.85
N ILE A 132 -6.21 18.89 3.75
CA ILE A 132 -7.36 17.99 3.53
C ILE A 132 -8.08 18.39 2.25
N GLU A 133 -8.41 19.66 2.08
CA GLU A 133 -9.14 20.12 0.91
C GLU A 133 -8.35 19.91 -0.40
N THR A 134 -7.06 20.19 -0.37
CA THR A 134 -6.17 19.93 -1.52
C THR A 134 -6.11 18.46 -1.90
N GLN A 135 -6.02 17.57 -0.91
CA GLN A 135 -5.99 16.12 -1.13
C GLN A 135 -7.34 15.60 -1.60
N ARG A 136 -8.45 16.06 -1.00
CA ARG A 136 -9.83 15.73 -1.37
C ARG A 136 -10.12 16.02 -2.84
N GLU A 137 -9.75 17.21 -3.31
CA GLU A 137 -9.94 17.56 -4.72
C GLU A 137 -9.09 16.69 -5.66
N THR A 138 -7.90 16.30 -5.24
CA THR A 138 -7.08 15.36 -6.01
C THR A 138 -7.73 13.98 -6.07
N GLU A 139 -8.25 13.46 -4.96
CA GLU A 139 -8.94 12.17 -4.89
C GLU A 139 -10.21 12.15 -5.76
N LYS A 140 -11.03 13.20 -5.68
CA LYS A 140 -12.20 13.37 -6.57
C LYS A 140 -11.79 13.33 -8.04
N ARG A 141 -10.69 14.01 -8.38
CA ARG A 141 -10.19 14.07 -9.76
C ARG A 141 -9.68 12.71 -10.27
N LEU A 142 -9.23 11.81 -9.38
CA LEU A 142 -8.92 10.40 -9.71
C LEU A 142 -10.17 9.58 -10.06
N GLY A 143 -11.37 10.12 -9.84
CA GLY A 143 -12.65 9.43 -10.06
C GLY A 143 -13.06 8.51 -8.90
N GLN A 144 -12.52 8.72 -7.72
CA GLN A 144 -12.84 7.90 -6.55
C GLN A 144 -14.28 8.12 -6.08
N VAL A 145 -14.99 7.02 -5.80
CA VAL A 145 -16.32 7.01 -5.17
C VAL A 145 -16.17 6.94 -3.67
N ALA A 146 -16.57 8.00 -2.97
CA ALA A 146 -16.45 8.08 -1.52
C ALA A 146 -17.45 9.08 -0.94
N ASP A 147 -17.81 8.91 0.34
CA ASP A 147 -18.55 9.87 1.11
C ASP A 147 -17.64 11.03 1.57
N TYR A 148 -17.42 11.97 0.67
CA TYR A 148 -16.61 13.15 0.96
C TYR A 148 -17.30 14.18 1.84
N ASP A 149 -18.59 14.06 2.04
CA ASP A 149 -19.38 14.96 2.90
C ASP A 149 -19.27 14.55 4.37
N ASN A 150 -19.05 13.24 4.62
CA ASN A 150 -18.91 12.68 5.96
C ASN A 150 -17.60 11.89 6.13
N PRO A 151 -16.43 12.48 5.88
CA PRO A 151 -15.16 11.81 6.11
C PRO A 151 -14.94 11.58 7.61
N TYR A 152 -13.98 10.72 7.97
CA TYR A 152 -13.46 10.77 9.33
C TYR A 152 -12.13 11.53 9.37
N ILE A 153 -11.96 12.36 10.38
CA ILE A 153 -10.78 13.22 10.50
C ILE A 153 -10.35 13.18 11.96
N SER A 154 -9.08 12.90 12.23
CA SER A 154 -8.60 12.68 13.59
C SER A 154 -8.70 13.93 14.49
N LEU A 155 -8.80 15.15 13.92
CA LEU A 155 -9.05 16.40 14.67
C LEU A 155 -10.55 16.68 14.95
N ASN A 156 -11.46 15.82 14.46
CA ASN A 156 -12.87 16.01 14.78
C ASN A 156 -13.15 15.69 16.25
N LYS A 157 -13.97 16.50 16.89
CA LYS A 157 -14.29 16.43 18.33
C LYS A 157 -14.80 15.04 18.76
N GLU A 158 -15.67 14.47 17.94
CA GLU A 158 -16.23 13.15 18.18
C GLU A 158 -15.18 12.03 18.03
N PHE A 159 -14.22 12.21 17.12
CA PHE A 159 -13.11 11.27 16.97
C PHE A 159 -12.20 11.34 18.18
N GLU A 160 -11.78 12.55 18.59
CA GLU A 160 -10.95 12.76 19.78
C GLU A 160 -11.61 12.19 21.04
N ALA A 161 -12.91 12.40 21.23
CA ALA A 161 -13.66 11.84 22.35
C ALA A 161 -13.67 10.29 22.36
N ARG A 162 -13.87 9.65 21.21
CA ARG A 162 -13.78 8.19 21.07
C ARG A 162 -12.38 7.66 21.36
N GLN A 163 -11.36 8.42 20.97
CA GLN A 163 -9.96 8.10 21.28
C GLN A 163 -9.69 8.16 22.79
N ILE A 164 -10.22 9.17 23.50
CA ILE A 164 -10.14 9.25 24.98
C ILE A 164 -10.79 8.03 25.64
N ARG A 165 -11.97 7.59 25.15
CA ARG A 165 -12.65 6.39 25.68
C ARG A 165 -11.82 5.11 25.42
N SER A 166 -11.16 5.00 24.26
CA SER A 166 -10.25 3.89 23.97
C SER A 166 -9.03 3.89 24.90
N PHE A 167 -8.43 5.05 25.16
CA PHE A 167 -7.35 5.21 26.12
C PHE A 167 -7.81 4.86 27.54
N ALA A 168 -8.97 5.37 27.96
CA ALA A 168 -9.55 5.12 29.27
C ALA A 168 -9.72 3.62 29.56
N LYS A 169 -10.28 2.87 28.60
CA LYS A 169 -10.40 1.40 28.71
C LYS A 169 -9.05 0.74 28.97
N MET A 170 -8.02 1.10 28.18
CA MET A 170 -6.67 0.56 28.36
C MET A 170 -6.06 0.96 29.71
N ALA A 171 -6.31 2.17 30.19
CA ALA A 171 -5.82 2.66 31.47
C ALA A 171 -6.48 1.95 32.64
N LEU A 172 -7.81 1.78 32.61
CA LEU A 172 -8.58 1.06 33.64
C LEU A 172 -8.21 -0.42 33.70
N ASP A 173 -7.89 -1.05 32.57
CA ASP A 173 -7.38 -2.42 32.51
C ASP A 173 -5.89 -2.52 32.93
N GLY A 174 -5.29 -1.40 33.34
CA GLY A 174 -3.91 -1.31 33.83
C GLY A 174 -2.86 -1.56 32.73
N MET A 175 -3.21 -1.34 31.47
CA MET A 175 -2.26 -1.42 30.36
C MET A 175 -1.43 -0.15 30.21
N ILE A 176 -2.01 1.01 30.58
CA ILE A 176 -1.33 2.30 30.53
C ILE A 176 -0.62 2.53 31.86
N PHE A 177 0.68 2.86 31.80
CA PHE A 177 1.48 3.13 32.98
C PHE A 177 2.55 4.19 32.70
N GLN A 178 2.97 4.90 33.75
CA GLN A 178 4.09 5.82 33.70
C GLN A 178 5.38 5.11 34.12
N GLY A 179 6.47 5.35 33.43
CA GLY A 179 7.75 4.71 33.73
C GLY A 179 8.96 5.51 33.28
N LEU A 180 10.06 5.33 33.97
CA LEU A 180 11.38 5.86 33.60
C LEU A 180 12.11 4.79 32.78
N LYS A 181 12.26 4.99 31.47
CA LYS A 181 12.97 4.07 30.55
C LYS A 181 13.73 4.85 29.48
N PRO A 182 14.86 4.31 28.97
CA PRO A 182 15.49 4.86 27.78
C PRO A 182 14.60 4.62 26.55
N ILE A 183 14.38 5.67 25.79
CA ILE A 183 13.60 5.69 24.57
C ILE A 183 14.38 6.39 23.47
N TYR A 184 14.01 6.21 22.21
CA TYR A 184 14.50 7.03 21.11
C TYR A 184 14.06 8.47 21.34
N TRP A 185 15.04 9.38 21.36
CA TRP A 185 14.84 10.79 21.60
C TRP A 185 15.50 11.62 20.51
N SER A 186 14.76 12.53 19.91
CA SER A 186 15.34 13.52 19.01
C SER A 186 15.73 14.78 19.79
N PRO A 187 17.03 15.03 19.99
CA PRO A 187 17.50 16.25 20.68
C PRO A 187 17.22 17.51 19.85
N TYR A 188 17.06 17.37 18.53
CA TYR A 188 16.75 18.46 17.61
C TYR A 188 15.27 18.88 17.65
N GLN A 189 14.40 17.96 18.04
CA GLN A 189 12.96 18.17 18.15
C GLN A 189 12.48 18.20 19.61
N GLU A 190 13.33 17.82 20.54
CA GLU A 190 13.05 17.77 21.99
C GLU A 190 11.80 16.89 22.30
N THR A 191 11.76 15.69 21.73
CA THR A 191 10.64 14.76 21.89
C THR A 191 11.03 13.30 21.70
N ALA A 192 10.23 12.39 22.27
CA ALA A 192 10.26 10.98 21.99
C ALA A 192 9.91 10.70 20.52
N ILE A 193 10.56 9.69 19.93
CA ILE A 193 10.35 9.23 18.55
C ILE A 193 9.88 7.77 18.60
N ALA A 194 8.89 7.42 17.81
CA ALA A 194 8.41 6.04 17.69
C ALA A 194 9.41 5.17 16.91
N ASP A 195 9.47 3.86 17.20
CA ASP A 195 10.30 2.90 16.46
C ASP A 195 10.00 2.90 14.96
N SER A 196 8.73 3.16 14.59
CA SER A 196 8.27 3.25 13.19
C SER A 196 8.78 4.49 12.45
N GLU A 197 9.25 5.50 13.18
CA GLU A 197 9.79 6.76 12.67
C GLU A 197 11.32 6.77 12.65
N ILE A 198 11.97 5.62 12.93
CA ILE A 198 13.43 5.49 12.88
C ILE A 198 13.85 4.97 11.51
N VAL A 199 14.81 5.68 10.92
CA VAL A 199 15.51 5.26 9.70
C VAL A 199 17.01 5.17 9.97
N TYR A 200 17.69 4.29 9.26
CA TYR A 200 19.12 4.07 9.50
C TYR A 200 19.94 4.65 8.35
N PHE A 201 20.96 5.41 8.71
CA PHE A 201 21.95 5.91 7.77
C PHE A 201 23.36 5.60 8.27
N ASP A 202 24.30 5.49 7.34
CA ASP A 202 25.70 5.37 7.67
C ASP A 202 26.20 6.66 8.32
N LYS A 203 26.77 6.51 9.52
CA LYS A 203 27.37 7.60 10.30
C LYS A 203 28.78 7.24 10.67
N LYS A 204 29.70 8.20 10.57
CA LYS A 204 31.09 8.04 10.98
C LYS A 204 31.28 8.57 12.40
N ASP A 205 31.53 7.67 13.32
CA ASP A 205 31.72 7.99 14.75
C ASP A 205 33.10 7.56 15.26
N PRO A 206 33.61 8.25 16.30
CA PRO A 206 34.79 7.78 17.02
C PRO A 206 34.42 6.56 17.86
N THR A 207 35.22 5.53 17.80
CA THR A 207 35.14 4.37 18.67
C THR A 207 36.36 4.31 19.58
N ILE A 208 36.13 4.01 20.86
CA ILE A 208 37.17 4.02 21.87
C ILE A 208 37.27 2.72 22.65
N TYR A 209 38.46 2.35 23.00
CA TYR A 209 38.79 1.24 23.91
C TYR A 209 39.33 1.84 25.22
N VAL A 210 38.68 1.56 26.34
CA VAL A 210 38.93 2.21 27.63
C VAL A 210 39.22 1.17 28.71
N ALA A 211 40.30 1.38 29.46
CA ALA A 211 40.70 0.54 30.57
C ALA A 211 40.13 1.07 31.91
N PHE A 212 39.38 0.25 32.61
CA PHE A 212 38.78 0.51 33.91
C PHE A 212 39.60 -0.20 35.01
N ASN A 213 40.26 0.55 35.88
CA ASN A 213 41.06 -0.02 36.97
C ASN A 213 40.16 -0.79 37.96
N VAL A 214 40.54 -2.01 38.30
CA VAL A 214 39.87 -2.78 39.36
C VAL A 214 40.16 -2.14 40.71
N LYS A 215 39.10 -1.90 41.50
CA LYS A 215 39.14 -1.37 42.86
C LYS A 215 39.00 -2.45 43.92
N ASP A 216 38.07 -3.38 43.69
CA ASP A 216 37.80 -4.51 44.57
C ASP A 216 37.57 -5.74 43.72
N ASN A 217 38.50 -6.69 43.77
CA ASN A 217 38.50 -7.92 43.00
C ASN A 217 37.85 -9.10 43.76
N LYS A 218 37.27 -8.85 44.92
CA LYS A 218 36.65 -9.87 45.79
C LYS A 218 37.55 -11.09 46.10
N GLY A 219 38.86 -10.97 45.97
CA GLY A 219 39.81 -12.03 46.18
C GLY A 219 39.91 -13.05 45.04
N VAL A 220 39.36 -12.73 43.84
CA VAL A 220 39.39 -13.61 42.65
C VAL A 220 40.85 -13.73 42.11
N PHE A 221 41.62 -12.64 42.17
CA PHE A 221 43.04 -12.60 41.77
C PHE A 221 43.83 -11.67 42.68
N ALA A 222 45.15 -11.77 42.65
CA ALA A 222 46.02 -10.98 43.54
C ALA A 222 46.62 -9.73 42.90
N GLU A 223 46.66 -9.70 41.58
CA GLU A 223 47.32 -8.67 40.78
C GLU A 223 46.42 -7.47 40.56
N ASP A 224 46.98 -6.27 40.37
CA ASP A 224 46.29 -5.14 39.84
C ASP A 224 45.84 -5.43 38.39
N ALA A 225 44.62 -5.12 38.06
CA ALA A 225 44.06 -5.42 36.73
C ALA A 225 43.14 -4.32 36.25
N LYS A 226 42.87 -4.33 34.95
CA LYS A 226 41.97 -3.39 34.28
C LYS A 226 41.03 -4.15 33.33
N PHE A 227 39.71 -3.94 33.42
CA PHE A 227 38.78 -4.39 32.40
C PHE A 227 38.82 -3.43 31.22
N VAL A 228 38.83 -3.95 30.00
CA VAL A 228 38.87 -3.16 28.76
C VAL A 228 37.50 -3.20 28.10
N ILE A 229 36.84 -2.05 28.01
CA ILE A 229 35.57 -1.92 27.32
C ILE A 229 35.78 -1.31 25.93
N TRP A 230 34.76 -1.48 25.06
CA TRP A 230 34.68 -0.84 23.76
C TRP A 230 33.31 -0.15 23.60
N THR A 231 33.32 1.09 23.02
CA THR A 231 32.10 1.81 22.72
C THR A 231 32.25 2.69 21.46
N THR A 232 31.16 2.83 20.72
CA THR A 232 31.02 3.77 19.57
C THR A 232 30.40 5.12 20.01
N THR A 233 30.06 5.25 21.28
CA THR A 233 29.40 6.45 21.84
C THR A 233 30.17 6.97 23.05
N PRO A 234 31.36 7.58 22.86
CA PRO A 234 32.17 8.07 23.97
C PRO A 234 31.45 8.99 24.98
N TRP A 235 30.47 9.78 24.47
CA TRP A 235 29.65 10.69 25.29
C TRP A 235 28.80 9.98 26.35
N THR A 236 28.62 8.64 26.28
CA THR A 236 27.90 7.90 27.33
C THR A 236 28.78 7.42 28.48
N ILE A 237 30.10 7.52 28.35
CA ILE A 237 31.04 7.14 29.44
C ILE A 237 30.73 7.84 30.77
N PRO A 238 30.38 9.15 30.80
CA PRO A 238 30.00 9.80 32.06
C PRO A 238 28.82 9.18 32.80
N ALA A 239 27.97 8.43 32.06
CA ALA A 239 26.81 7.73 32.60
C ALA A 239 27.07 6.24 32.90
N ASN A 240 28.29 5.78 32.79
CA ASN A 240 28.67 4.39 33.11
C ASN A 240 28.34 4.04 34.56
N LEU A 241 27.71 2.89 34.78
CA LEU A 241 27.44 2.32 36.10
C LEU A 241 27.97 0.87 36.25
N ALA A 242 28.21 0.19 35.12
CA ALA A 242 28.63 -1.20 35.13
C ALA A 242 29.40 -1.59 33.85
N ILE A 243 30.07 -2.72 33.93
CA ILE A 243 30.63 -3.44 32.80
C ILE A 243 29.93 -4.82 32.72
N CYS A 244 29.29 -5.11 31.61
CA CYS A 244 28.55 -6.35 31.43
C CYS A 244 29.41 -7.42 30.74
N LEU A 245 29.43 -8.64 31.30
CA LEU A 245 30.08 -9.81 30.76
C LEU A 245 29.08 -10.90 30.43
N ASN A 246 29.44 -11.87 29.57
CA ASN A 246 28.67 -13.08 29.37
C ASN A 246 29.13 -14.19 30.35
N GLU A 247 28.17 -14.78 31.09
CA GLU A 247 28.50 -15.76 32.13
C GLU A 247 29.27 -16.99 31.62
N ALA A 248 28.99 -17.41 30.37
CA ALA A 248 29.52 -18.60 29.76
C ALA A 248 30.88 -18.41 29.08
N PHE A 249 31.27 -17.19 28.77
CA PHE A 249 32.50 -16.90 28.01
C PHE A 249 33.74 -16.97 28.86
N ASP A 250 34.88 -17.24 28.21
CA ASP A 250 36.20 -17.26 28.81
C ASP A 250 36.88 -15.89 28.68
N TYR A 251 37.20 -15.27 29.78
CA TYR A 251 37.99 -14.01 29.91
C TYR A 251 39.40 -14.32 30.32
N VAL A 252 40.33 -13.56 29.78
CA VAL A 252 41.74 -13.74 30.10
C VAL A 252 42.34 -12.45 30.69
N MET A 253 43.21 -12.61 31.72
CA MET A 253 44.07 -11.53 32.20
C MET A 253 45.41 -11.66 31.52
N VAL A 254 45.78 -10.65 30.72
CA VAL A 254 47.03 -10.62 29.96
C VAL A 254 47.93 -9.51 30.52
N LYS A 255 49.17 -9.85 30.85
CA LYS A 255 50.19 -8.89 31.22
C LYS A 255 50.69 -8.17 29.97
N THR A 256 50.72 -6.83 30.04
CA THR A 256 51.17 -5.95 28.95
C THR A 256 51.98 -4.81 29.46
N GLU A 257 52.54 -3.96 28.58
CA GLU A 257 53.26 -2.74 28.91
C GLU A 257 52.40 -1.69 29.62
N LYS A 258 51.06 -1.76 29.43
CA LYS A 258 50.07 -0.87 30.07
C LYS A 258 49.42 -1.46 31.31
N GLY A 259 49.95 -2.62 31.81
CA GLY A 259 49.44 -3.33 32.98
C GLY A 259 48.69 -4.59 32.58
N ASN A 260 47.99 -5.19 33.55
CA ASN A 260 47.24 -6.44 33.34
C ASN A 260 45.87 -6.10 32.83
N LEU A 261 45.55 -6.54 31.59
CA LEU A 261 44.29 -6.21 30.91
C LEU A 261 43.38 -7.45 30.91
N ILE A 262 42.09 -7.29 31.20
CA ILE A 262 41.09 -8.33 31.21
C ILE A 262 40.10 -8.05 30.04
N PHE A 263 39.94 -9.03 29.15
CA PHE A 263 39.00 -9.00 28.03
C PHE A 263 38.70 -10.47 27.58
N LEU A 264 37.85 -10.62 26.60
CA LEU A 264 37.47 -11.93 26.06
C LEU A 264 38.68 -12.68 25.51
N LYS A 265 38.86 -13.96 25.92
CA LYS A 265 40.04 -14.76 25.57
C LYS A 265 40.17 -15.02 24.05
N SER A 266 39.06 -15.24 23.35
CA SER A 266 39.02 -15.43 21.88
C SER A 266 39.50 -14.20 21.10
N MET A 267 39.50 -13.02 21.70
CA MET A 267 39.89 -11.76 21.09
C MET A 267 41.32 -11.31 21.42
N THR A 268 42.08 -12.11 22.16
CA THR A 268 43.39 -11.70 22.71
C THR A 268 44.36 -11.20 21.64
N GLU A 269 44.61 -12.00 20.59
CA GLU A 269 45.58 -11.63 19.54
C GLU A 269 45.13 -10.35 18.80
N LYS A 270 43.85 -10.30 18.37
CA LYS A 270 43.27 -9.18 17.66
C LYS A 270 43.33 -7.87 18.47
N LEU A 271 43.06 -7.95 19.78
CA LEU A 271 43.05 -6.75 20.63
C LEU A 271 44.47 -6.27 20.94
N LEU A 272 45.41 -7.18 21.24
CA LEU A 272 46.80 -6.78 21.49
C LEU A 272 47.47 -6.17 20.27
N GLU A 273 47.23 -6.76 19.07
CA GLU A 273 47.68 -6.18 17.80
C GLU A 273 47.08 -4.75 17.61
N LYS A 274 45.75 -4.63 17.82
CA LYS A 274 45.06 -3.35 17.70
C LYS A 274 45.61 -2.28 18.68
N PHE A 275 45.94 -2.64 19.91
CA PHE A 275 46.47 -1.73 20.90
C PHE A 275 47.99 -1.50 20.76
N GLU A 276 48.64 -2.21 19.85
CA GLU A 276 50.09 -2.17 19.65
C GLU A 276 50.83 -2.58 20.94
N LEU A 277 50.30 -3.59 21.68
CA LEU A 277 50.83 -4.10 22.92
C LEU A 277 51.32 -5.56 22.73
N THR A 278 52.35 -5.90 23.54
CA THR A 278 52.93 -7.24 23.56
C THR A 278 52.25 -8.08 24.62
N ASN A 279 52.02 -9.37 24.29
CA ASN A 279 51.61 -10.36 25.28
C ASN A 279 52.83 -10.78 26.10
N LEU A 280 52.96 -10.20 27.31
CA LEU A 280 54.05 -10.51 28.27
C LEU A 280 53.71 -11.72 29.12
N GLY A 281 52.59 -12.36 28.94
CA GLY A 281 52.10 -13.59 29.60
C GLY A 281 50.64 -13.55 29.99
N GLU A 282 49.98 -14.67 29.80
CA GLU A 282 48.61 -14.87 30.32
C GLU A 282 48.71 -15.26 31.80
N LEU A 283 48.11 -14.47 32.70
CA LEU A 283 48.16 -14.67 34.13
C LEU A 283 47.04 -15.58 34.62
N HIS A 284 45.82 -15.33 34.19
CA HIS A 284 44.63 -16.08 34.60
C HIS A 284 43.61 -16.22 33.43
N THR A 285 42.80 -17.26 33.46
CA THR A 285 41.60 -17.41 32.63
C THR A 285 40.43 -17.63 33.56
N PHE A 286 39.32 -16.91 33.31
CA PHE A 286 38.12 -16.91 34.14
C PHE A 286 36.90 -17.19 33.29
N LYS A 287 35.88 -17.86 33.84
CA LYS A 287 34.52 -17.70 33.30
C LYS A 287 33.94 -16.35 33.70
N GLY A 288 33.14 -15.76 32.84
CA GLY A 288 32.52 -14.45 33.16
C GLY A 288 31.78 -14.45 34.50
N LYS A 289 31.14 -15.58 34.85
CA LYS A 289 30.48 -15.77 36.15
C LYS A 289 31.41 -15.63 37.36
N GLU A 290 32.68 -15.96 37.24
CA GLU A 290 33.65 -15.87 38.34
C GLU A 290 34.05 -14.43 38.64
N LEU A 291 33.80 -13.52 37.65
CA LEU A 291 34.17 -12.08 37.73
C LEU A 291 32.98 -11.22 38.20
N GLU A 292 31.80 -11.80 38.41
CA GLU A 292 30.56 -11.11 38.78
C GLU A 292 30.74 -10.37 40.12
N GLY A 293 30.33 -9.08 40.12
CA GLY A 293 30.36 -8.20 41.31
C GLY A 293 31.71 -7.64 41.67
N ILE A 294 32.76 -7.87 40.89
CA ILE A 294 34.01 -7.11 40.96
C ILE A 294 33.68 -5.63 40.73
N LYS A 295 34.38 -4.74 41.41
CA LYS A 295 34.19 -3.28 41.30
C LYS A 295 35.41 -2.63 40.65
N CYS A 296 35.14 -1.79 39.66
CA CYS A 296 36.11 -0.96 38.98
C CYS A 296 35.93 0.52 39.37
N VAL A 297 37.01 1.28 39.25
CA VAL A 297 36.95 2.74 39.35
C VAL A 297 36.45 3.32 38.04
N HIS A 298 35.50 4.25 38.11
CA HIS A 298 35.05 4.98 36.93
C HIS A 298 36.21 5.77 36.30
N PRO A 299 36.47 5.68 34.98
CA PRO A 299 37.69 6.22 34.39
C PRO A 299 37.79 7.77 34.45
N LEU A 300 36.63 8.47 34.44
CA LEU A 300 36.63 9.94 34.53
C LEU A 300 36.39 10.46 35.95
N TYR A 301 35.70 9.70 36.80
CA TYR A 301 35.25 10.14 38.14
C TYR A 301 35.64 9.10 39.17
N PRO A 302 36.84 9.19 39.80
CA PRO A 302 37.35 8.16 40.69
C PRO A 302 36.50 7.88 41.93
N GLU A 303 35.62 8.78 42.30
CA GLU A 303 34.63 8.64 43.38
C GLU A 303 33.46 7.67 43.00
N ARG A 304 33.25 7.42 41.73
CA ARG A 304 32.19 6.50 41.22
C ARG A 304 32.75 5.10 40.97
N GLU A 305 31.89 4.11 41.15
CA GLU A 305 32.23 2.72 40.90
C GLU A 305 31.48 2.20 39.68
N SER A 306 32.14 1.30 38.94
CA SER A 306 31.57 0.50 37.85
C SER A 306 31.62 -0.96 38.26
N ILE A 307 30.47 -1.59 38.43
CA ILE A 307 30.36 -2.99 38.88
C ILE A 307 30.36 -3.97 37.70
N ILE A 308 30.99 -5.13 37.84
CA ILE A 308 30.89 -6.20 36.86
C ILE A 308 29.55 -6.95 37.03
N ILE A 309 28.76 -6.99 35.97
CA ILE A 309 27.45 -7.64 35.92
C ILE A 309 27.40 -8.65 34.76
N LEU A 310 26.38 -9.48 34.72
CA LEU A 310 26.20 -10.53 33.70
C LEU A 310 24.95 -10.29 32.83
N GLY A 311 25.12 -10.46 31.49
CA GLY A 311 24.06 -10.31 30.54
C GLY A 311 24.27 -11.14 29.28
N ASN A 312 23.19 -11.69 28.73
CA ASN A 312 23.20 -12.55 27.55
C ASN A 312 23.35 -11.78 26.22
N HIS A 313 23.24 -10.46 26.24
CA HIS A 313 23.44 -9.61 25.06
C HIS A 313 24.90 -9.40 24.69
N VAL A 314 25.83 -9.78 25.57
CA VAL A 314 27.26 -9.72 25.27
C VAL A 314 27.63 -10.83 24.30
N THR A 315 28.21 -10.46 23.15
CA THR A 315 28.65 -11.38 22.08
C THR A 315 30.16 -11.48 22.00
N ASP A 316 30.66 -12.44 21.24
CA ASP A 316 32.09 -12.69 20.97
C ASP A 316 32.49 -12.32 19.53
N GLU A 317 31.60 -11.62 18.80
CA GLU A 317 31.84 -11.25 17.41
C GLU A 317 32.69 -9.98 17.28
N ASP A 318 32.39 -8.95 18.12
CA ASP A 318 33.05 -7.64 18.09
C ASP A 318 33.35 -7.08 19.50
N GLY A 319 34.21 -6.06 19.54
CA GLY A 319 34.61 -5.36 20.78
C GLY A 319 35.61 -6.11 21.60
N THR A 320 35.42 -6.15 22.92
CA THR A 320 36.32 -6.74 23.91
C THR A 320 35.68 -7.86 24.72
N GLY A 321 34.40 -8.14 24.52
CA GLY A 321 33.58 -9.02 25.36
C GLY A 321 33.23 -8.40 26.72
N CYS A 322 33.65 -7.17 26.99
CA CYS A 322 33.32 -6.36 28.16
C CYS A 322 32.51 -5.14 27.71
N VAL A 323 31.21 -5.17 27.92
CA VAL A 323 30.30 -4.13 27.41
C VAL A 323 30.13 -3.02 28.42
N HIS A 324 30.50 -1.79 28.04
CA HIS A 324 30.17 -0.58 28.77
C HIS A 324 28.66 -0.48 28.96
N THR A 325 28.17 -0.36 30.19
CA THR A 325 26.76 -0.34 30.54
C THR A 325 26.36 0.99 31.17
N ALA A 326 25.48 1.70 30.45
CA ALA A 326 24.85 2.95 30.86
C ALA A 326 23.32 2.83 30.81
N PRO A 327 22.63 2.41 31.88
CA PRO A 327 21.20 2.08 31.88
C PRO A 327 20.27 3.21 31.43
N GLY A 328 20.75 4.47 31.44
CA GLY A 328 20.02 5.62 30.93
C GLY A 328 20.08 5.81 29.41
N HIS A 329 20.97 5.08 28.69
CA HIS A 329 21.32 5.31 27.30
C HIS A 329 21.25 4.05 26.39
N GLY A 330 20.67 2.96 26.89
CA GLY A 330 20.50 1.73 26.11
C GLY A 330 19.41 0.84 26.70
N LEU A 331 18.60 0.17 25.85
CA LEU A 331 17.53 -0.72 26.31
C LEU A 331 18.10 -1.98 26.99
N ASP A 332 19.11 -2.62 26.39
CA ASP A 332 19.73 -3.82 26.97
C ASP A 332 20.44 -3.46 28.29
N ASP A 333 21.13 -2.33 28.34
CA ASP A 333 21.75 -1.77 29.54
C ASP A 333 20.72 -1.49 30.65
N PHE A 334 19.57 -0.96 30.28
CA PHE A 334 18.46 -0.72 31.19
C PHE A 334 17.92 -2.01 31.81
N TYR A 335 17.57 -3.01 30.97
CA TYR A 335 16.98 -4.25 31.47
C TYR A 335 17.97 -5.06 32.31
N VAL A 336 19.23 -5.13 31.93
CA VAL A 336 20.24 -5.77 32.76
C VAL A 336 20.49 -4.94 34.03
N GLY A 337 20.48 -3.62 33.95
CA GLY A 337 20.62 -2.69 35.09
C GLY A 337 19.49 -2.91 36.12
N VAL A 338 18.25 -3.03 35.69
CA VAL A 338 17.08 -3.32 36.56
C VAL A 338 17.29 -4.63 37.34
N LYS A 339 17.84 -5.68 36.72
CA LYS A 339 18.15 -6.96 37.35
C LYS A 339 19.14 -6.80 38.51
N TYR A 340 20.06 -5.86 38.39
CA TYR A 340 21.10 -5.55 39.42
C TYR A 340 20.78 -4.34 40.30
N GLY A 341 19.58 -3.78 40.19
CA GLY A 341 19.14 -2.63 40.97
C GLY A 341 19.88 -1.32 40.64
N LEU A 342 20.42 -1.21 39.43
CA LEU A 342 21.10 0.02 38.98
C LEU A 342 20.06 1.05 38.50
N PRO A 343 20.24 2.35 38.84
CA PRO A 343 19.34 3.40 38.37
C PRO A 343 19.50 3.67 36.88
N ALA A 344 18.43 4.14 36.21
CA ALA A 344 18.49 4.65 34.82
C ALA A 344 19.13 6.05 34.79
N PHE A 345 20.40 6.13 35.18
CA PHE A 345 21.14 7.39 35.27
C PHE A 345 21.35 7.99 33.88
N CYS A 346 20.82 9.20 33.67
CA CYS A 346 20.82 9.86 32.38
C CYS A 346 21.16 11.34 32.50
N PRO A 347 22.45 11.71 32.52
CA PRO A 347 22.90 13.10 32.66
C PRO A 347 22.83 13.88 31.35
N VAL A 348 21.66 13.84 30.66
CA VAL A 348 21.39 14.49 29.37
C VAL A 348 20.02 15.17 29.40
N ASP A 349 19.97 16.46 29.06
CA ASP A 349 18.77 17.27 29.01
C ASP A 349 17.91 16.98 27.72
N GLU A 350 16.77 17.65 27.57
CA GLU A 350 15.86 17.47 26.43
C GLU A 350 16.48 17.89 25.09
N LYS A 351 17.43 18.81 25.12
CA LYS A 351 18.16 19.35 23.96
C LYS A 351 19.35 18.49 23.58
N GLY A 352 19.63 17.44 24.36
CA GLY A 352 20.78 16.57 24.15
C GLY A 352 22.09 17.15 24.69
N ASN A 353 22.03 18.12 25.64
CA ASN A 353 23.22 18.61 26.28
C ASN A 353 23.49 17.82 27.58
N LEU A 354 24.73 17.56 27.86
CA LEU A 354 25.15 16.97 29.12
C LEU A 354 24.82 17.91 30.29
N THR A 355 24.24 17.39 31.37
CA THR A 355 23.92 18.13 32.57
C THR A 355 25.15 18.23 33.50
N SER A 356 25.04 18.99 34.60
CA SER A 356 26.11 19.08 35.62
C SER A 356 26.45 17.73 36.28
N GLU A 357 25.53 16.75 36.21
CA GLU A 357 25.74 15.39 36.69
C GLU A 357 26.77 14.60 35.86
N ALA A 358 26.99 15.02 34.59
CA ALA A 358 28.04 14.49 33.73
C ALA A 358 29.44 15.03 34.07
N GLY A 359 29.53 15.89 35.05
CA GLY A 359 30.79 16.56 35.48
C GLY A 359 30.92 18.00 34.96
N PRO A 360 31.67 18.87 35.68
CA PRO A 360 31.72 20.28 35.33
C PRO A 360 32.38 20.57 33.98
N GLU A 361 33.28 19.72 33.52
CA GLU A 361 34.01 19.90 32.26
C GLU A 361 33.13 19.60 31.03
N LEU A 362 32.09 18.80 31.22
CA LEU A 362 31.20 18.35 30.16
C LEU A 362 29.81 19.02 30.18
N ALA A 363 29.45 19.65 31.31
CA ALA A 363 28.16 20.31 31.48
C ALA A 363 27.88 21.35 30.39
N GLY A 364 26.65 21.29 29.81
CA GLY A 364 26.19 22.18 28.74
C GLY A 364 26.70 21.82 27.35
N LYS A 365 27.53 20.81 27.17
CA LYS A 365 28.02 20.37 25.85
C LYS A 365 27.00 19.43 25.19
N PHE A 366 26.79 19.60 23.89
CA PHE A 366 25.96 18.70 23.09
C PHE A 366 26.63 17.33 23.01
N VAL A 367 25.86 16.25 23.16
CA VAL A 367 26.37 14.88 23.30
C VAL A 367 27.30 14.45 22.16
N PHE A 368 27.02 14.77 20.92
CA PHE A 368 27.92 14.39 19.81
C PHE A 368 29.20 15.21 19.77
N ASP A 369 29.18 16.45 20.24
CA ASP A 369 30.37 17.27 20.35
C ASP A 369 31.25 16.82 21.56
N ALA A 370 30.59 16.37 22.61
CA ALA A 370 31.27 15.86 23.83
C ALA A 370 32.10 14.58 23.55
N ASN A 371 31.88 13.86 22.47
CA ASN A 371 32.71 12.71 22.10
C ASN A 371 34.20 13.03 22.09
N LYS A 372 34.54 14.20 21.54
CA LYS A 372 35.94 14.67 21.50
C LYS A 372 36.49 14.95 22.90
N ASP A 373 35.74 15.67 23.73
CA ASP A 373 36.19 16.06 25.07
C ASP A 373 36.37 14.83 25.96
N VAL A 374 35.43 13.90 25.97
CA VAL A 374 35.53 12.64 26.72
C VAL A 374 36.75 11.84 26.28
N THR A 375 37.01 11.72 24.98
CA THR A 375 38.16 11.00 24.46
C THR A 375 39.46 11.65 24.93
N MET A 376 39.55 13.01 24.89
CA MET A 376 40.72 13.74 25.38
C MET A 376 40.94 13.57 26.88
N MET A 377 39.88 13.58 27.69
CA MET A 377 39.98 13.36 29.16
C MET A 377 40.49 11.96 29.46
N LEU A 378 40.01 10.93 28.73
CA LEU A 378 40.46 9.54 28.89
C LEU A 378 41.90 9.32 28.42
N ASP A 379 42.34 10.02 27.41
CA ASP A 379 43.74 10.02 26.96
C ASP A 379 44.65 10.68 28.00
N ALA A 380 44.27 11.86 28.48
CA ALA A 380 45.04 12.63 29.48
C ALA A 380 45.25 11.87 30.80
N ASN A 381 44.29 11.02 31.23
CA ASN A 381 44.43 10.23 32.46
C ASN A 381 44.95 8.81 32.22
N GLY A 382 45.30 8.44 30.97
CA GLY A 382 45.89 7.17 30.61
C GLY A 382 44.90 5.97 30.56
N SER A 383 43.61 6.22 30.61
CA SER A 383 42.56 5.18 30.50
C SER A 383 42.26 4.83 29.06
N LEU A 384 42.54 5.68 28.08
CA LEU A 384 42.35 5.41 26.67
C LEU A 384 43.45 4.46 26.15
N LEU A 385 43.07 3.32 25.61
CA LEU A 385 44.00 2.37 24.95
C LEU A 385 44.12 2.64 23.45
N LYS A 386 43.02 2.87 22.79
CA LYS A 386 42.95 3.12 21.33
C LYS A 386 41.71 3.93 20.99
N MET A 387 41.84 4.75 19.97
CA MET A 387 40.72 5.45 19.33
C MET A 387 40.81 5.23 17.83
N GLU A 388 39.67 4.90 17.21
CA GLU A 388 39.53 4.70 15.77
C GLU A 388 38.24 5.39 15.26
N TRP A 389 38.13 5.53 13.96
CA TRP A 389 36.88 5.97 13.32
C TRP A 389 36.18 4.79 12.65
N VAL A 390 34.92 4.59 12.98
CA VAL A 390 34.09 3.55 12.38
C VAL A 390 32.92 4.17 11.64
N THR A 391 32.57 3.62 10.45
CA THR A 391 31.32 3.93 9.77
C THR A 391 30.35 2.79 10.05
N HIS A 392 29.23 3.11 10.63
CA HIS A 392 28.22 2.13 11.00
C HIS A 392 26.81 2.67 10.78
N SER A 393 25.84 1.75 10.69
CA SER A 393 24.43 2.09 10.60
C SER A 393 23.94 2.72 11.92
N TYR A 394 23.45 3.96 11.88
CA TYR A 394 23.02 4.72 13.05
C TYR A 394 21.57 5.17 12.93
N PRO A 395 20.75 5.12 14.00
CA PRO A 395 19.35 5.53 13.97
C PRO A 395 19.21 7.06 13.83
N HIS A 396 18.34 7.46 12.91
CA HIS A 396 17.96 8.84 12.64
C HIS A 396 16.45 8.98 12.67
N ASP A 397 15.92 10.14 13.03
CA ASP A 397 14.52 10.41 12.83
C ASP A 397 14.18 10.54 11.33
N ASP A 398 13.02 10.04 10.93
CA ASP A 398 12.62 9.94 9.52
C ASP A 398 12.26 11.32 8.91
N ARG A 399 12.01 12.34 9.75
CA ARG A 399 11.55 13.67 9.33
C ARG A 399 12.68 14.63 9.06
N LEU A 400 13.58 14.78 10.05
CA LEU A 400 14.74 15.68 9.93
C LEU A 400 15.97 14.99 9.35
N LYS A 401 15.99 13.63 9.32
CA LYS A 401 17.19 12.85 8.97
C LYS A 401 18.38 13.18 9.85
N LYS A 402 18.11 13.49 11.12
CA LYS A 402 19.10 13.77 12.15
C LYS A 402 19.24 12.58 13.09
N PRO A 403 20.47 12.35 13.62
CA PRO A 403 20.70 11.25 14.54
C PRO A 403 19.89 11.40 15.82
N VAL A 404 19.30 10.29 16.28
CA VAL A 404 18.61 10.21 17.58
C VAL A 404 19.53 9.60 18.63
N ILE A 405 19.16 9.77 19.90
CA ILE A 405 19.86 9.15 21.05
C ILE A 405 18.91 8.29 21.85
N PHE A 406 19.40 7.37 22.65
CA PHE A 406 18.64 6.79 23.74
C PHE A 406 18.74 7.71 24.95
N ARG A 407 17.59 8.11 25.52
CA ARG A 407 17.51 8.98 26.70
C ARG A 407 16.46 8.43 27.66
N ALA A 408 16.88 8.09 28.88
CA ALA A 408 15.95 7.73 29.92
C ALA A 408 15.17 8.97 30.38
N THR A 409 13.86 8.88 30.31
CA THR A 409 12.93 9.94 30.73
C THR A 409 11.61 9.32 31.19
N VAL A 410 10.92 10.02 32.08
CA VAL A 410 9.60 9.59 32.52
C VAL A 410 8.62 9.78 31.37
N GLN A 411 7.95 8.70 30.99
CA GLN A 411 7.01 8.69 29.85
C GLN A 411 5.79 7.83 30.18
N TRP A 412 4.73 8.00 29.40
CA TRP A 412 3.58 7.11 29.42
C TRP A 412 3.74 5.98 28.38
N PHE A 413 3.45 4.76 28.81
CA PHE A 413 3.59 3.55 28.00
C PHE A 413 2.28 2.76 27.99
N ALA A 414 2.02 2.09 26.85
CA ALA A 414 1.06 1.00 26.75
C ALA A 414 1.80 -0.34 26.82
N SER A 415 1.44 -1.21 27.78
CA SER A 415 2.05 -2.53 27.94
C SER A 415 1.54 -3.51 26.90
N ILE A 416 2.39 -3.86 25.93
CA ILE A 416 2.07 -4.84 24.89
C ILE A 416 2.16 -6.27 25.45
N GLU A 417 3.04 -6.54 26.40
CA GLU A 417 3.24 -7.86 27.00
C GLU A 417 1.94 -8.46 27.57
N LYS A 418 1.06 -7.62 28.15
CA LYS A 418 -0.21 -8.09 28.74
C LYS A 418 -1.15 -8.70 27.70
N ILE A 419 -1.15 -8.20 26.47
CA ILE A 419 -2.07 -8.64 25.40
C ILE A 419 -1.36 -9.43 24.30
N LYS A 420 -0.02 -9.57 24.36
CA LYS A 420 0.78 -10.26 23.34
C LYS A 420 0.27 -11.68 23.01
N PRO A 421 -0.09 -12.54 23.97
CA PRO A 421 -0.66 -13.83 23.66
C PRO A 421 -1.93 -13.77 22.83
N GLN A 422 -2.80 -12.78 23.12
CA GLN A 422 -4.04 -12.56 22.39
C GLN A 422 -3.80 -11.99 21.01
N LEU A 423 -2.85 -11.03 20.86
CA LEU A 423 -2.42 -10.52 19.56
C LEU A 423 -1.94 -11.65 18.65
N LEU A 424 -1.06 -12.53 19.15
CA LEU A 424 -0.55 -13.69 18.41
C LEU A 424 -1.63 -14.70 18.02
N LYS A 425 -2.72 -14.75 18.77
CA LYS A 425 -3.89 -15.58 18.44
C LYS A 425 -4.71 -14.94 17.32
N VAL A 426 -5.10 -13.68 17.45
CA VAL A 426 -5.98 -13.02 16.48
C VAL A 426 -5.32 -12.81 15.13
N ILE A 427 -3.98 -12.71 15.07
CA ILE A 427 -3.23 -12.66 13.81
C ILE A 427 -3.54 -13.86 12.91
N LYS A 428 -3.75 -15.06 13.49
CA LYS A 428 -4.05 -16.29 12.76
C LYS A 428 -5.47 -16.34 12.21
N ASP A 429 -6.37 -15.56 12.79
CA ASP A 429 -7.77 -15.47 12.35
C ASP A 429 -7.95 -14.48 11.18
N VAL A 430 -6.92 -13.68 10.87
CA VAL A 430 -6.92 -12.72 9.76
C VAL A 430 -6.49 -13.39 8.46
N ASN A 431 -7.22 -13.14 7.38
CA ASN A 431 -6.86 -13.58 6.04
C ASN A 431 -5.80 -12.63 5.40
N TRP A 432 -4.55 -13.03 5.45
CA TRP A 432 -3.42 -12.30 4.87
C TRP A 432 -3.28 -12.67 3.40
N ILE A 433 -3.76 -11.80 2.48
CA ILE A 433 -3.71 -12.08 1.03
C ILE A 433 -2.27 -12.18 0.52
N ASN A 434 -1.36 -11.33 1.03
CA ASN A 434 0.07 -11.46 0.76
C ASN A 434 0.65 -12.57 1.65
N SER A 435 1.25 -13.60 1.07
CA SER A 435 1.74 -14.80 1.77
C SER A 435 2.76 -14.52 2.89
N PHE A 436 3.47 -13.40 2.84
CA PHE A 436 4.43 -12.98 3.87
C PHE A 436 3.77 -12.21 5.04
N GLY A 437 2.52 -11.80 4.92
CA GLY A 437 1.87 -10.86 5.84
C GLY A 437 1.78 -11.39 7.27
N GLU A 438 1.27 -12.61 7.44
CA GLU A 438 1.16 -13.25 8.76
C GLU A 438 2.51 -13.36 9.47
N LEU A 439 3.54 -13.84 8.77
CA LEU A 439 4.87 -13.99 9.34
C LEU A 439 5.46 -12.64 9.76
N ARG A 440 5.30 -11.62 8.91
CA ARG A 440 5.85 -10.29 9.15
C ARG A 440 5.24 -9.62 10.38
N ILE A 441 3.91 -9.60 10.49
CA ILE A 441 3.24 -9.01 11.65
C ILE A 441 3.50 -9.83 12.93
N THR A 442 3.55 -11.16 12.83
CA THR A 442 3.85 -12.05 13.95
C THR A 442 5.21 -11.75 14.56
N ASN A 443 6.25 -11.62 13.72
CA ASN A 443 7.60 -11.31 14.19
C ASN A 443 7.65 -9.91 14.83
N MET A 444 7.01 -8.93 14.22
CA MET A 444 6.94 -7.57 14.77
C MET A 444 6.26 -7.53 16.15
N ILE A 445 5.20 -8.31 16.36
CA ILE A 445 4.52 -8.37 17.67
C ILE A 445 5.34 -9.15 18.68
N LYS A 446 6.00 -10.25 18.30
CA LYS A 446 6.87 -11.02 19.21
C LYS A 446 7.98 -10.15 19.80
N ASP A 447 8.63 -9.36 18.96
CA ASP A 447 9.77 -8.54 19.32
C ASP A 447 9.36 -7.18 19.93
N ARG A 448 8.07 -6.82 19.87
CA ARG A 448 7.59 -5.52 20.32
C ARG A 448 7.69 -5.41 21.83
N LYS A 449 8.32 -4.33 22.26
CA LYS A 449 8.39 -3.88 23.66
C LYS A 449 7.15 -3.01 23.99
N ASP A 450 7.12 -2.44 25.20
CA ASP A 450 6.11 -1.47 25.57
C ASP A 450 6.09 -0.29 24.58
N TRP A 451 4.92 0.17 24.23
CA TRP A 451 4.73 1.29 23.32
C TRP A 451 4.77 2.62 24.09
N CYS A 452 5.79 3.44 23.90
CA CYS A 452 5.83 4.80 24.41
C CYS A 452 4.79 5.66 23.67
N ILE A 453 3.72 6.04 24.36
CA ILE A 453 2.60 6.78 23.79
C ILE A 453 2.67 8.29 24.01
N SER A 454 3.55 8.79 24.85
CA SER A 454 3.67 10.22 25.15
C SER A 454 4.62 10.94 24.19
N ARG A 455 4.24 12.15 23.78
CA ARG A 455 5.03 13.05 22.93
C ARG A 455 5.03 14.46 23.52
N GLN A 456 6.20 15.10 23.59
CA GLN A 456 6.41 16.44 24.11
C GLN A 456 6.09 17.49 23.04
N ARG A 457 4.81 17.51 22.63
CA ARG A 457 4.28 18.34 21.56
C ARG A 457 2.99 19.05 21.95
N LEU A 458 2.57 20.02 21.13
CA LEU A 458 1.34 20.77 21.35
C LEU A 458 0.20 20.38 20.42
N TRP A 459 0.49 19.89 19.21
CA TRP A 459 -0.53 19.56 18.21
C TRP A 459 -0.82 18.06 18.18
N GLY A 460 -1.84 17.67 18.91
CA GLY A 460 -2.34 16.31 19.03
C GLY A 460 -3.35 16.18 20.14
N VAL A 461 -3.88 14.98 20.33
CA VAL A 461 -4.79 14.64 21.42
C VAL A 461 -3.98 14.52 22.71
N PRO A 462 -4.26 15.31 23.76
CA PRO A 462 -3.52 15.24 25.00
C PRO A 462 -3.76 13.90 25.72
N ILE A 463 -2.76 13.45 26.49
CA ILE A 463 -2.93 12.32 27.39
C ILE A 463 -3.86 12.76 28.53
N PRO A 464 -5.05 12.13 28.71
CA PRO A 464 -6.12 12.64 29.59
C PRO A 464 -5.86 12.30 31.07
N ILE A 465 -4.67 12.59 31.58
CA ILE A 465 -4.27 12.30 32.94
C ILE A 465 -4.19 13.57 33.76
N ILE A 466 -4.89 13.57 34.88
CA ILE A 466 -4.82 14.59 35.90
C ILE A 466 -4.11 13.99 37.12
N TYR A 467 -3.27 14.77 37.76
CA TYR A 467 -2.48 14.35 38.91
C TYR A 467 -2.98 14.97 40.21
N ASN A 468 -2.96 14.17 41.26
CA ASN A 468 -3.15 14.62 42.64
C ASN A 468 -1.97 15.46 43.14
N GLU A 469 -2.11 16.10 44.31
CA GLU A 469 -1.07 16.89 44.97
C GLU A 469 0.20 16.07 45.29
N ASP A 470 0.04 14.76 45.55
CA ASP A 470 1.15 13.84 45.79
C ASP A 470 1.85 13.38 44.49
N GLY A 471 1.40 13.86 43.33
CA GLY A 471 1.92 13.50 42.02
C GLY A 471 1.38 12.18 41.45
N SER A 472 0.46 11.51 42.16
CA SER A 472 -0.14 10.28 41.65
C SER A 472 -1.21 10.58 40.60
N PRO A 473 -1.28 9.77 39.50
CA PRO A 473 -2.29 9.95 38.46
C PRO A 473 -3.68 9.53 38.95
N ILE A 474 -4.70 10.20 38.45
CA ILE A 474 -6.11 9.85 38.61
C ILE A 474 -6.50 8.94 37.45
N ILE A 475 -6.84 7.68 37.73
CA ILE A 475 -7.28 6.68 36.76
C ILE A 475 -8.66 6.20 37.20
N GLU A 476 -9.69 6.95 36.82
CA GLU A 476 -11.07 6.74 37.23
C GLU A 476 -12.00 6.89 36.01
N GLU A 477 -12.97 5.98 35.87
CA GLU A 477 -13.89 5.91 34.72
C GLU A 477 -14.69 7.20 34.56
N ASP A 478 -15.26 7.73 35.67
CA ASP A 478 -16.07 8.96 35.65
C ASP A 478 -15.28 10.19 35.21
N VAL A 479 -13.98 10.26 35.57
CA VAL A 479 -13.09 11.35 35.18
C VAL A 479 -12.78 11.27 33.67
N PHE A 480 -12.43 10.09 33.18
CA PHE A 480 -12.18 9.90 31.75
C PHE A 480 -13.42 10.17 30.90
N GLU A 481 -14.60 9.70 31.32
CA GLU A 481 -15.83 9.94 30.59
C GLU A 481 -16.20 11.41 30.56
N HIS A 482 -16.00 12.13 31.69
CA HIS A 482 -16.20 13.59 31.77
C HIS A 482 -15.27 14.33 30.78
N ILE A 483 -13.98 13.94 30.69
CA ILE A 483 -13.03 14.52 29.73
C ILE A 483 -13.47 14.19 28.28
N ALA A 484 -13.93 12.96 28.02
CA ALA A 484 -14.41 12.58 26.69
C ALA A 484 -15.64 13.39 26.27
N GLN A 485 -16.61 13.60 27.16
CA GLN A 485 -17.80 14.45 26.91
C GLN A 485 -17.41 15.92 26.68
N LEU A 486 -16.42 16.42 27.43
CA LEU A 486 -15.89 17.76 27.22
C LEU A 486 -15.28 17.91 25.82
N PHE A 487 -14.49 16.90 25.38
CA PHE A 487 -13.89 16.90 24.06
C PHE A 487 -14.94 16.76 22.95
N GLU A 488 -15.99 15.98 23.17
CA GLU A 488 -17.11 15.83 22.24
C GLU A 488 -17.82 17.17 21.99
N LYS A 489 -17.88 18.02 23.02
CA LYS A 489 -18.49 19.35 22.94
C LYS A 489 -17.55 20.43 22.42
N GLU A 490 -16.31 20.48 22.89
CA GLU A 490 -15.39 21.63 22.70
C GLU A 490 -14.12 21.27 21.91
N GLY A 491 -13.81 19.96 21.77
CA GLY A 491 -12.56 19.46 21.17
C GLY A 491 -11.40 19.46 22.17
N SER A 492 -10.29 18.86 21.78
CA SER A 492 -9.08 18.74 22.63
C SER A 492 -8.42 20.09 22.98
N ASN A 493 -8.80 21.19 22.34
CA ASN A 493 -8.33 22.52 22.68
C ASN A 493 -8.73 22.89 24.11
N ALA A 494 -9.87 22.36 24.63
CA ALA A 494 -10.31 22.55 26.02
C ALA A 494 -9.23 22.13 27.03
N TRP A 495 -8.45 21.08 26.74
CA TRP A 495 -7.36 20.65 27.61
C TRP A 495 -6.30 21.72 27.83
N PHE A 496 -6.03 22.55 26.83
CA PHE A 496 -4.99 23.59 26.92
C PHE A 496 -5.51 24.90 27.52
N SER A 497 -6.80 25.20 27.32
CA SER A 497 -7.41 26.46 27.78
C SER A 497 -7.97 26.41 29.21
N LEU A 498 -8.38 25.22 29.69
CA LEU A 498 -8.97 25.06 31.04
C LEU A 498 -7.93 24.64 32.06
N ASP A 499 -8.13 24.97 33.32
CA ASP A 499 -7.31 24.49 34.43
C ASP A 499 -7.62 23.03 34.78
N ALA A 500 -6.68 22.36 35.47
CA ALA A 500 -6.85 20.94 35.82
C ALA A 500 -8.13 20.66 36.64
N LYS A 501 -8.55 21.60 37.46
CA LYS A 501 -9.77 21.48 38.26
C LYS A 501 -11.05 21.59 37.41
N GLU A 502 -11.02 22.38 36.36
CA GLU A 502 -12.15 22.55 35.42
C GLU A 502 -12.32 21.33 34.48
N LEU A 503 -11.28 20.51 34.33
CA LEU A 503 -11.30 19.26 33.59
C LEU A 503 -11.84 18.07 34.42
N LEU A 504 -12.07 18.26 35.72
CA LEU A 504 -12.65 17.27 36.62
C LEU A 504 -14.18 17.43 36.72
N PRO A 505 -14.91 16.37 37.03
CA PRO A 505 -16.37 16.47 37.30
C PRO A 505 -16.66 17.50 38.40
N GLU A 506 -17.79 18.17 38.29
CA GLU A 506 -18.20 19.17 39.26
C GLU A 506 -18.24 18.58 40.70
N GLY A 507 -17.56 19.23 41.65
CA GLY A 507 -17.46 18.80 43.03
C GLY A 507 -16.50 17.61 43.28
N TYR A 508 -15.68 17.22 42.29
CA TYR A 508 -14.71 16.15 42.48
C TYR A 508 -13.74 16.43 43.63
N THR A 509 -13.51 15.41 44.44
CA THR A 509 -12.55 15.44 45.55
C THR A 509 -11.76 14.14 45.60
N ASN A 510 -10.49 14.22 45.99
CA ASN A 510 -9.65 13.05 46.12
C ASN A 510 -8.86 13.13 47.43
N PRO A 511 -8.77 12.08 48.29
CA PRO A 511 -7.99 12.10 49.51
C PRO A 511 -6.50 12.42 49.31
N LYS A 512 -5.96 12.18 48.14
CA LYS A 512 -4.54 12.51 47.76
C LYS A 512 -4.35 13.96 47.34
N SER A 513 -5.42 14.72 47.26
CA SER A 513 -5.46 16.17 46.99
C SER A 513 -6.28 16.86 48.08
N PRO A 514 -5.80 16.88 49.33
CA PRO A 514 -6.57 17.39 50.48
C PRO A 514 -6.84 18.89 50.41
N ASN A 515 -6.04 19.65 49.66
CA ASN A 515 -6.25 21.09 49.45
C ASN A 515 -7.01 21.39 48.16
N GLY A 516 -7.40 20.34 47.41
CA GLY A 516 -8.09 20.49 46.12
C GLY A 516 -7.23 21.01 44.98
N ASN A 517 -5.90 20.84 45.08
CA ASN A 517 -4.98 21.19 44.00
C ASN A 517 -4.76 20.00 43.11
N PHE A 518 -4.82 20.25 41.82
CA PHE A 518 -4.62 19.25 40.78
C PHE A 518 -3.71 19.83 39.69
N THR A 519 -2.97 18.95 39.01
CA THR A 519 -2.20 19.32 37.82
C THR A 519 -2.57 18.38 36.70
N LYS A 520 -2.34 18.79 35.43
CA LYS A 520 -2.66 17.98 34.25
C LYS A 520 -1.42 17.60 33.47
N GLU A 521 -1.49 16.48 32.76
CA GLU A 521 -0.44 16.06 31.85
C GLU A 521 -0.24 17.10 30.73
N LYS A 522 0.99 17.25 30.28
CA LYS A 522 1.38 18.22 29.24
C LYS A 522 1.66 17.54 27.89
N ASP A 523 1.94 16.25 27.93
CA ASP A 523 2.24 15.46 26.74
C ASP A 523 0.98 15.12 25.96
N ILE A 524 1.12 15.00 24.64
CA ILE A 524 0.08 14.49 23.76
C ILE A 524 0.31 13.01 23.48
N MET A 525 -0.73 12.33 22.99
CA MET A 525 -0.61 10.95 22.51
C MET A 525 0.20 10.88 21.22
N ASP A 526 0.85 9.75 21.00
CA ASP A 526 1.45 9.37 19.74
C ASP A 526 0.36 9.35 18.63
N VAL A 527 0.64 9.95 17.48
CA VAL A 527 -0.28 9.99 16.34
C VAL A 527 -0.71 8.58 15.85
N TRP A 528 0.13 7.56 16.07
CA TRP A 528 -0.24 6.18 15.82
C TRP A 528 -1.35 5.66 16.73
N PHE A 529 -1.62 6.33 17.85
CA PHE A 529 -2.81 6.05 18.67
C PHE A 529 -4.08 6.62 18.02
N ASP A 530 -3.97 7.79 17.37
CA ASP A 530 -5.07 8.42 16.63
C ASP A 530 -5.52 7.49 15.50
N SER A 531 -4.65 7.23 14.53
CA SER A 531 -4.96 6.30 13.42
C SER A 531 -5.24 4.87 13.90
N GLY A 532 -4.58 4.43 14.97
CA GLY A 532 -4.85 3.15 15.63
C GLY A 532 -6.26 3.02 16.22
N SER A 533 -6.92 4.14 16.49
CA SER A 533 -8.30 4.21 17.03
C SER A 533 -9.36 4.38 15.93
N SER A 534 -8.97 4.49 14.66
CA SER A 534 -9.87 4.80 13.52
C SER A 534 -11.00 3.79 13.31
N TRP A 535 -10.83 2.54 13.73
CA TRP A 535 -11.87 1.50 13.70
C TRP A 535 -13.13 1.87 14.51
N ASN A 536 -13.03 2.80 15.48
CA ASN A 536 -14.18 3.34 16.19
C ASN A 536 -15.21 3.99 15.25
N GLU A 537 -14.76 4.52 14.10
CA GLU A 537 -15.64 5.09 13.09
C GLU A 537 -16.58 4.05 12.47
N LEU A 538 -16.12 2.82 12.33
CA LEU A 538 -16.95 1.72 11.84
C LEU A 538 -18.12 1.47 12.79
N ILE A 539 -17.83 1.40 14.09
CA ILE A 539 -18.82 1.17 15.15
C ILE A 539 -19.79 2.36 15.25
N ALA A 540 -19.25 3.59 15.25
CA ALA A 540 -20.03 4.81 15.37
C ALA A 540 -21.02 5.01 14.21
N ARG A 541 -20.64 4.55 13.01
CA ARG A 541 -21.48 4.61 11.80
C ARG A 541 -22.37 3.39 11.59
N GLY A 542 -22.31 2.38 12.47
CA GLY A 542 -23.10 1.15 12.36
C GLY A 542 -22.66 0.20 11.25
N TYR A 543 -21.41 0.34 10.76
CA TYR A 543 -20.83 -0.59 9.79
C TYR A 543 -20.27 -1.84 10.47
N SER A 544 -19.96 -2.86 9.66
CA SER A 544 -19.39 -4.10 10.19
C SER A 544 -18.04 -3.88 10.87
N TYR A 545 -17.91 -4.41 12.07
CA TYR A 545 -16.66 -4.44 12.83
C TYR A 545 -16.44 -5.87 13.36
N PRO A 546 -15.30 -6.49 13.09
CA PRO A 546 -14.21 -6.05 12.19
C PRO A 546 -14.66 -5.78 10.76
N CYS A 547 -14.03 -4.81 10.06
CA CYS A 547 -14.30 -4.58 8.65
C CYS A 547 -13.80 -5.73 7.77
N ASP A 548 -14.21 -5.76 6.50
CA ASP A 548 -13.87 -6.87 5.61
C ASP A 548 -12.43 -6.76 5.08
N LEU A 549 -11.93 -5.54 4.84
CA LEU A 549 -10.62 -5.34 4.23
C LEU A 549 -9.89 -4.10 4.74
N TYR A 550 -8.58 -4.25 5.04
CA TYR A 550 -7.57 -3.20 5.07
C TYR A 550 -6.70 -3.31 3.82
N PHE A 551 -6.44 -2.17 3.19
CA PHE A 551 -5.59 -2.09 1.99
C PHE A 551 -4.63 -0.90 2.11
N GLU A 552 -3.32 -1.15 2.33
CA GLU A 552 -2.30 -0.10 2.42
C GLU A 552 -0.92 -0.62 1.95
N GLY A 553 0.09 0.27 1.99
CA GLY A 553 1.47 -0.07 1.70
C GLY A 553 2.05 -1.12 2.66
N SER A 554 3.03 -1.88 2.20
CA SER A 554 3.70 -2.92 2.99
C SER A 554 4.52 -2.37 4.18
N ASP A 555 4.78 -1.07 4.24
CA ASP A 555 5.35 -0.37 5.40
C ASP A 555 4.37 -0.36 6.58
N GLN A 556 3.05 -0.44 6.33
CA GLN A 556 2.02 -0.37 7.36
C GLN A 556 1.95 -1.58 8.28
N TYR A 557 2.68 -2.65 8.02
CA TYR A 557 2.91 -3.71 9.01
C TYR A 557 3.60 -3.17 10.28
N ARG A 558 4.46 -2.14 10.13
CA ARG A 558 5.09 -1.44 11.24
C ARG A 558 4.29 -0.22 11.72
N GLY A 559 3.35 0.26 10.92
CA GLY A 559 2.48 1.41 11.18
C GLY A 559 1.05 1.01 11.54
N TRP A 560 0.10 1.41 10.69
CA TRP A 560 -1.35 1.34 10.96
C TRP A 560 -1.91 -0.08 11.16
N PHE A 561 -1.44 -1.09 10.39
CA PHE A 561 -1.89 -2.47 10.62
C PHE A 561 -1.57 -2.93 12.05
N ASN A 562 -0.44 -2.51 12.58
CA ASN A 562 0.03 -2.88 13.91
C ASN A 562 -0.67 -2.05 15.00
N SER A 563 -0.67 -0.72 14.90
CA SER A 563 -1.26 0.16 15.92
C SER A 563 -2.77 -0.08 16.07
N SER A 564 -3.50 -0.20 14.94
CA SER A 564 -4.95 -0.45 14.97
C SER A 564 -5.29 -1.83 15.54
N MET A 565 -4.47 -2.84 15.28
CA MET A 565 -4.64 -4.17 15.90
C MET A 565 -4.42 -4.10 17.40
N ILE A 566 -3.36 -3.43 17.86
CA ILE A 566 -3.06 -3.31 19.29
C ILE A 566 -4.20 -2.62 20.02
N VAL A 567 -4.64 -1.44 19.53
CA VAL A 567 -5.73 -0.68 20.17
C VAL A 567 -7.05 -1.45 20.13
N SER A 568 -7.36 -2.11 19.01
CA SER A 568 -8.56 -2.92 18.84
C SER A 568 -8.57 -4.14 19.79
N VAL A 569 -7.48 -4.89 19.85
CA VAL A 569 -7.38 -6.06 20.75
C VAL A 569 -7.42 -5.64 22.20
N ALA A 570 -6.78 -4.54 22.56
CA ALA A 570 -6.83 -3.98 23.91
C ALA A 570 -8.25 -3.59 24.34
N ASN A 571 -9.07 -3.07 23.40
CA ASN A 571 -10.43 -2.61 23.70
C ASN A 571 -11.50 -3.70 23.52
N HIS A 572 -11.38 -4.55 22.50
CA HIS A 572 -12.43 -5.48 22.08
C HIS A 572 -11.99 -6.94 21.95
N GLY A 573 -10.69 -7.22 22.06
CA GLY A 573 -10.16 -8.59 22.01
C GLY A 573 -10.08 -9.18 20.60
N VAL A 574 -10.34 -8.42 19.54
CA VAL A 574 -10.34 -8.86 18.13
C VAL A 574 -9.49 -7.93 17.26
N ALA A 575 -9.01 -8.44 16.13
CA ALA A 575 -8.41 -7.59 15.10
C ALA A 575 -9.48 -6.68 14.48
N PRO A 576 -9.15 -5.44 14.03
CA PRO A 576 -10.15 -4.53 13.48
C PRO A 576 -10.55 -4.87 12.04
N TYR A 577 -9.91 -5.86 11.43
CA TYR A 577 -10.05 -6.29 10.04
C TYR A 577 -10.09 -7.82 9.91
N LYS A 578 -10.86 -8.31 8.92
CA LYS A 578 -10.95 -9.73 8.57
C LYS A 578 -9.87 -10.13 7.56
N SER A 579 -9.53 -9.23 6.64
CA SER A 579 -8.52 -9.46 5.61
C SER A 579 -7.59 -8.27 5.47
N VAL A 580 -6.34 -8.53 5.05
CA VAL A 580 -5.34 -7.51 4.73
C VAL A 580 -4.72 -7.80 3.37
N VAL A 581 -4.68 -6.76 2.53
CA VAL A 581 -3.92 -6.72 1.29
C VAL A 581 -2.90 -5.60 1.41
N SER A 582 -1.64 -5.89 1.15
CA SER A 582 -0.60 -4.86 1.10
C SER A 582 -0.04 -4.68 -0.29
N HIS A 583 0.30 -3.44 -0.64
CA HIS A 583 0.93 -3.09 -1.90
C HIS A 583 2.41 -2.72 -1.72
N GLY A 584 3.18 -2.82 -2.81
CA GLY A 584 4.56 -2.37 -2.89
C GLY A 584 4.66 -0.84 -3.05
N TRP A 585 5.86 -0.37 -3.33
CA TRP A 585 6.16 1.03 -3.56
C TRP A 585 5.94 1.42 -5.02
N VAL A 586 5.59 2.67 -5.26
CA VAL A 586 5.65 3.25 -6.59
C VAL A 586 6.99 3.99 -6.73
N CYS A 587 7.82 3.47 -7.61
CA CYS A 587 9.14 3.97 -7.93
C CYS A 587 9.11 4.81 -9.23
N ASP A 588 10.13 5.59 -9.45
CA ASP A 588 10.33 6.31 -10.72
C ASP A 588 10.66 5.34 -11.87
N SER A 589 10.87 5.87 -13.06
CA SER A 589 11.19 5.08 -14.27
C SER A 589 12.48 4.26 -14.15
N LYS A 590 13.38 4.62 -13.25
CA LYS A 590 14.64 3.89 -12.97
C LYS A 590 14.49 2.82 -11.91
N GLY A 591 13.35 2.79 -11.20
CA GLY A 591 13.12 1.89 -10.07
C GLY A 591 13.62 2.45 -8.74
N GLU A 592 13.87 3.74 -8.66
CA GLU A 592 14.28 4.42 -7.43
C GLU A 592 13.06 4.95 -6.68
N ALA A 593 13.10 4.87 -5.35
CA ALA A 593 12.06 5.43 -4.49
C ALA A 593 11.92 6.94 -4.72
N MET A 594 10.68 7.43 -4.72
CA MET A 594 10.41 8.85 -4.94
C MET A 594 10.67 9.66 -3.68
N HIS A 595 11.56 10.64 -3.76
CA HIS A 595 11.87 11.57 -2.68
C HIS A 595 11.84 13.03 -3.17
N LYS A 596 11.19 13.91 -2.39
CA LYS A 596 11.15 15.36 -2.71
C LYS A 596 12.55 15.97 -2.80
N SER A 597 13.49 15.49 -1.99
CA SER A 597 14.90 15.96 -1.99
C SER A 597 15.69 15.55 -3.25
N VAL A 598 15.28 14.47 -3.92
CA VAL A 598 15.89 13.98 -5.17
C VAL A 598 15.24 14.61 -6.39
N GLY A 599 14.02 15.17 -6.24
CA GLY A 599 13.27 15.81 -7.33
C GLY A 599 12.63 14.82 -8.32
N ASN A 600 12.51 13.54 -7.95
CA ASN A 600 11.93 12.48 -8.79
C ASN A 600 10.48 12.14 -8.45
N VAL A 601 9.81 12.98 -7.65
CA VAL A 601 8.41 12.77 -7.25
C VAL A 601 7.49 13.07 -8.44
N VAL A 602 6.68 12.08 -8.81
CA VAL A 602 5.68 12.20 -9.87
C VAL A 602 4.35 12.67 -9.26
N ASN A 603 3.87 13.83 -9.73
CA ASN A 603 2.59 14.37 -9.29
C ASN A 603 1.45 13.77 -10.15
N PRO A 604 0.45 13.12 -9.54
CA PRO A 604 -0.66 12.51 -10.28
C PRO A 604 -1.49 13.52 -11.08
N LEU A 605 -1.63 14.76 -10.61
CA LEU A 605 -2.37 15.79 -11.34
C LEU A 605 -1.70 16.19 -12.66
N ASP A 606 -0.38 16.14 -12.75
CA ASP A 606 0.34 16.41 -14.00
C ASP A 606 0.10 15.28 -15.01
N ILE A 607 0.06 14.03 -14.56
CA ILE A 607 -0.30 12.88 -15.39
C ILE A 607 -1.75 13.02 -15.89
N ILE A 608 -2.68 13.33 -14.99
CA ILE A 608 -4.10 13.49 -15.33
C ILE A 608 -4.30 14.63 -16.32
N LYS A 609 -3.57 15.74 -16.17
CA LYS A 609 -3.63 16.87 -17.09
C LYS A 609 -3.14 16.50 -18.49
N GLN A 610 -2.20 15.59 -18.61
CA GLN A 610 -1.63 15.16 -19.88
C GLN A 610 -2.42 13.99 -20.50
N TYR A 611 -2.80 12.99 -19.72
CA TYR A 611 -3.33 11.72 -20.21
C TYR A 611 -4.79 11.47 -19.81
N GLY A 612 -5.25 12.05 -18.70
CA GLY A 612 -6.53 11.74 -18.06
C GLY A 612 -6.41 10.77 -16.89
N ALA A 613 -7.41 10.74 -16.03
CA ALA A 613 -7.46 9.86 -14.86
C ALA A 613 -7.61 8.39 -15.26
N ASP A 614 -8.42 8.07 -16.26
CA ASP A 614 -8.61 6.69 -16.73
C ASP A 614 -7.31 6.03 -17.21
N ILE A 615 -6.36 6.80 -17.77
CA ILE A 615 -5.04 6.26 -18.15
C ILE A 615 -4.22 5.91 -16.90
N LEU A 616 -4.22 6.76 -15.88
CA LEU A 616 -3.54 6.47 -14.61
C LEU A 616 -4.18 5.28 -13.89
N ARG A 617 -5.50 5.14 -13.94
CA ARG A 617 -6.25 4.01 -13.40
C ARG A 617 -5.94 2.70 -14.15
N LEU A 618 -5.86 2.76 -15.47
CA LEU A 618 -5.47 1.61 -16.29
C LEU A 618 -4.03 1.18 -15.99
N TRP A 619 -3.09 2.15 -15.86
CA TRP A 619 -1.73 1.85 -15.44
C TRP A 619 -1.70 1.12 -14.10
N ALA A 620 -2.40 1.60 -13.09
CA ALA A 620 -2.46 0.96 -11.77
C ALA A 620 -3.03 -0.48 -11.81
N SER A 621 -3.76 -0.83 -12.87
CA SER A 621 -4.39 -2.14 -13.05
C SER A 621 -3.60 -3.08 -13.98
N THR A 622 -2.59 -2.58 -14.70
CA THR A 622 -1.76 -3.37 -15.62
C THR A 622 -0.45 -3.83 -14.99
N GLU A 623 -0.14 -3.37 -13.80
CA GLU A 623 1.02 -3.74 -13.02
C GLU A 623 0.58 -4.54 -11.77
N ASP A 624 1.43 -5.45 -11.30
CA ASP A 624 1.16 -6.16 -10.04
C ASP A 624 1.44 -5.25 -8.85
N PHE A 625 0.41 -4.62 -8.33
CA PHE A 625 0.51 -3.70 -7.20
C PHE A 625 1.04 -4.34 -5.91
N LYS A 626 1.04 -5.68 -5.80
CA LYS A 626 1.61 -6.39 -4.63
C LYS A 626 3.15 -6.35 -4.60
N ALA A 627 3.76 -6.02 -5.74
CA ALA A 627 5.19 -5.76 -5.91
C ALA A 627 5.44 -4.25 -6.10
N ASP A 628 6.73 -3.87 -6.14
CA ASP A 628 7.10 -2.49 -6.45
C ASP A 628 6.81 -2.18 -7.92
N MET A 629 6.08 -1.09 -8.15
CA MET A 629 5.63 -0.64 -9.47
C MET A 629 6.50 0.51 -9.96
N ARG A 630 6.61 0.66 -11.30
CA ARG A 630 7.32 1.77 -11.91
C ARG A 630 6.37 2.68 -12.67
N ILE A 631 6.59 4.00 -12.55
CA ILE A 631 5.83 4.99 -13.31
C ILE A 631 6.77 5.92 -14.06
N GLY A 632 6.47 6.13 -15.35
CA GLY A 632 7.22 7.02 -16.23
C GLY A 632 6.56 7.15 -17.60
N ASP A 633 7.06 8.06 -18.44
CA ASP A 633 6.46 8.38 -19.74
C ASP A 633 6.33 7.16 -20.67
N SER A 634 7.28 6.22 -20.65
CA SER A 634 7.25 5.02 -21.49
C SER A 634 6.10 4.08 -21.09
N ASN A 635 5.89 3.86 -19.79
CA ASN A 635 4.81 3.05 -19.27
C ASN A 635 3.45 3.68 -19.62
N LEU A 636 3.31 4.99 -19.38
CA LEU A 636 2.06 5.71 -19.65
C LEU A 636 1.71 5.76 -21.16
N LYS A 637 2.69 5.84 -22.04
CA LYS A 637 2.49 5.74 -23.50
C LYS A 637 2.00 4.35 -23.90
N GLN A 638 2.59 3.29 -23.36
CA GLN A 638 2.17 1.91 -23.62
C GLN A 638 0.71 1.67 -23.16
N VAL A 639 0.38 2.14 -21.98
CA VAL A 639 -0.99 2.07 -21.44
C VAL A 639 -1.96 2.90 -22.30
N SER A 640 -1.54 4.07 -22.77
CA SER A 640 -2.36 4.90 -23.69
C SER A 640 -2.63 4.20 -25.04
N ASP A 641 -1.68 3.41 -25.52
CA ASP A 641 -1.89 2.60 -26.73
C ASP A 641 -2.87 1.44 -26.50
N GLN A 642 -2.82 0.80 -25.34
CA GLN A 642 -3.80 -0.19 -24.92
C GLN A 642 -5.20 0.42 -24.79
N TYR A 643 -5.30 1.56 -24.11
CA TYR A 643 -6.56 2.32 -23.99
C TYR A 643 -7.16 2.65 -25.36
N ARG A 644 -6.34 3.07 -26.32
CA ARG A 644 -6.80 3.38 -27.68
C ARG A 644 -7.44 2.17 -28.36
N LYS A 645 -6.90 0.96 -28.17
CA LYS A 645 -7.49 -0.27 -28.69
C LYS A 645 -8.84 -0.55 -28.03
N ILE A 646 -8.93 -0.42 -26.72
CA ILE A 646 -10.20 -0.59 -25.97
C ILE A 646 -11.26 0.39 -26.51
N ARG A 647 -10.89 1.66 -26.62
CA ARG A 647 -11.81 2.70 -27.10
C ARG A 647 -12.27 2.46 -28.56
N ASN A 648 -11.35 2.06 -29.44
CA ASN A 648 -11.69 1.74 -30.84
C ASN A 648 -12.66 0.57 -30.95
N THR A 649 -12.52 -0.44 -30.09
CA THR A 649 -13.46 -1.56 -30.03
C THR A 649 -14.86 -1.10 -29.63
N PHE A 650 -14.97 -0.31 -28.55
CA PHE A 650 -16.27 0.27 -28.17
C PHE A 650 -16.87 1.13 -29.28
N ARG A 651 -16.07 1.93 -29.96
CA ARG A 651 -16.54 2.72 -31.10
C ARG A 651 -17.13 1.86 -32.22
N PHE A 652 -16.47 0.76 -32.57
CA PHE A 652 -16.98 -0.19 -33.56
C PHE A 652 -18.29 -0.80 -33.11
N LEU A 653 -18.39 -1.25 -31.87
CA LEU A 653 -19.60 -1.81 -31.29
C LEU A 653 -20.76 -0.83 -31.35
N LEU A 654 -20.58 0.36 -30.75
CA LEU A 654 -21.61 1.40 -30.71
C LEU A 654 -22.07 1.85 -32.10
N GLY A 655 -21.16 1.90 -33.07
CA GLY A 655 -21.48 2.31 -34.44
C GLY A 655 -22.38 1.33 -35.18
N ASN A 656 -22.39 0.05 -34.78
CA ASN A 656 -23.16 -1.02 -35.43
C ASN A 656 -24.42 -1.41 -34.68
N ILE A 657 -24.65 -0.88 -33.47
CA ILE A 657 -25.86 -1.16 -32.66
C ILE A 657 -26.59 0.12 -32.22
N ASN A 658 -26.44 1.22 -32.98
CA ASN A 658 -27.13 2.46 -32.65
C ASN A 658 -28.66 2.30 -32.71
N LYS A 659 -29.40 3.03 -31.90
CA LYS A 659 -30.89 2.92 -31.75
C LYS A 659 -31.66 3.26 -33.01
N ASP A 660 -31.10 3.94 -34.01
CA ASP A 660 -31.73 4.26 -35.28
C ASP A 660 -31.80 3.04 -36.18
N ASP A 661 -30.86 2.09 -36.04
CA ASP A 661 -30.74 0.89 -36.84
C ASP A 661 -31.14 -0.39 -36.08
N PHE A 662 -30.90 -0.50 -34.81
CA PHE A 662 -31.10 -1.69 -33.99
C PHE A 662 -31.93 -1.41 -32.74
N LYS A 663 -33.07 -2.10 -32.63
CA LYS A 663 -34.05 -1.94 -31.54
C LYS A 663 -34.14 -3.21 -30.70
N ASP A 664 -34.72 -3.13 -29.52
CA ASP A 664 -34.98 -4.30 -28.68
C ASP A 664 -35.80 -5.40 -29.36
N SER A 665 -36.77 -5.00 -30.25
CA SER A 665 -37.55 -5.91 -31.08
C SER A 665 -36.74 -6.70 -32.11
N ASP A 666 -35.51 -6.22 -32.42
CA ASP A 666 -34.64 -6.85 -33.43
C ASP A 666 -33.69 -7.89 -32.81
N LYS A 667 -33.70 -8.00 -31.47
CA LYS A 667 -32.88 -8.99 -30.74
C LYS A 667 -33.36 -10.41 -31.07
N VAL A 668 -32.39 -11.29 -31.33
CA VAL A 668 -32.58 -12.69 -31.67
C VAL A 668 -32.25 -13.57 -30.47
N ALA A 669 -33.13 -14.54 -30.16
CA ALA A 669 -32.87 -15.51 -29.09
C ALA A 669 -31.64 -16.38 -29.40
N TYR A 670 -30.92 -16.82 -28.37
CA TYR A 670 -29.68 -17.62 -28.49
C TYR A 670 -29.86 -18.85 -29.39
N ASP A 671 -30.95 -19.60 -29.24
CA ASP A 671 -31.19 -20.81 -30.01
C ASP A 671 -31.24 -20.56 -31.52
N ASN A 672 -31.61 -19.35 -31.92
CA ASN A 672 -31.72 -18.93 -33.32
C ASN A 672 -30.44 -18.27 -33.86
N LEU A 673 -29.42 -18.14 -33.06
CA LEU A 673 -28.10 -17.64 -33.46
C LEU A 673 -27.35 -18.69 -34.29
N GLU A 674 -26.42 -18.25 -35.12
CA GLU A 674 -25.53 -19.17 -35.84
C GLU A 674 -24.39 -19.65 -34.94
N ALA A 675 -23.74 -20.75 -35.34
CA ALA A 675 -22.70 -21.39 -34.51
C ALA A 675 -21.59 -20.42 -34.06
N VAL A 676 -21.13 -19.55 -34.97
CA VAL A 676 -20.09 -18.55 -34.64
C VAL A 676 -20.58 -17.48 -33.66
N ASP A 677 -21.86 -17.11 -33.75
CA ASP A 677 -22.47 -16.16 -32.82
C ASP A 677 -22.58 -16.77 -31.42
N LYS A 678 -23.03 -18.04 -31.36
CA LYS A 678 -23.09 -18.83 -30.13
C LYS A 678 -21.73 -18.99 -29.49
N TYR A 679 -20.69 -19.24 -30.30
CA TYR A 679 -19.31 -19.31 -29.81
C TYR A 679 -18.87 -18.02 -29.08
N ILE A 680 -19.16 -16.84 -29.65
CA ILE A 680 -18.84 -15.56 -29.00
C ILE A 680 -19.64 -15.37 -27.71
N MET A 681 -20.91 -15.77 -27.68
CA MET A 681 -21.74 -15.69 -26.48
C MET A 681 -21.20 -16.58 -25.34
N VAL A 682 -20.78 -17.81 -25.68
CA VAL A 682 -20.15 -18.74 -24.73
C VAL A 682 -18.81 -18.22 -24.25
N SER A 683 -17.97 -17.70 -25.18
CA SER A 683 -16.68 -17.12 -24.84
C SER A 683 -16.81 -15.87 -23.94
N LEU A 684 -17.85 -15.05 -24.15
CA LEU A 684 -18.18 -13.89 -23.34
C LEU A 684 -18.57 -14.28 -21.91
N ASN A 685 -19.35 -15.36 -21.76
CA ASN A 685 -19.70 -15.90 -20.44
C ASN A 685 -18.45 -16.37 -19.68
N ASP A 686 -17.56 -17.10 -20.35
CA ASP A 686 -16.30 -17.55 -19.76
C ASP A 686 -15.42 -16.38 -19.35
N LEU A 687 -15.36 -15.33 -20.18
CA LEU A 687 -14.66 -14.09 -19.85
C LEU A 687 -15.26 -13.47 -18.59
N SER A 688 -16.60 -13.30 -18.54
CA SER A 688 -17.30 -12.70 -17.41
C SER A 688 -16.99 -13.42 -16.10
N LYS A 689 -17.09 -14.76 -16.10
CA LYS A 689 -16.77 -15.61 -14.92
C LYS A 689 -15.33 -15.38 -14.45
N LYS A 690 -14.36 -15.46 -15.38
CA LYS A 690 -12.93 -15.31 -15.07
C LYS A 690 -12.58 -13.90 -14.57
N VAL A 691 -13.17 -12.87 -15.17
CA VAL A 691 -12.95 -11.48 -14.77
C VAL A 691 -13.53 -11.20 -13.39
N LYS A 692 -14.75 -11.66 -13.10
CA LYS A 692 -15.35 -11.53 -11.77
C LYS A 692 -14.54 -12.27 -10.70
N ASP A 693 -14.02 -13.46 -11.00
CA ASP A 693 -13.14 -14.22 -10.11
C ASP A 693 -11.82 -13.46 -9.86
N ALA A 694 -11.22 -12.87 -10.90
CA ALA A 694 -10.01 -12.06 -10.77
C ALA A 694 -10.25 -10.80 -9.92
N TYR A 695 -11.38 -10.10 -10.06
CA TYR A 695 -11.78 -9.00 -9.18
C TYR A 695 -11.88 -9.46 -7.72
N ASN A 696 -12.49 -10.63 -7.48
CA ASN A 696 -12.62 -11.18 -6.13
C ASN A 696 -11.28 -11.54 -5.48
N LYS A 697 -10.28 -11.91 -6.29
CA LYS A 697 -8.91 -12.23 -5.87
C LYS A 697 -7.98 -11.00 -5.82
N TYR A 698 -8.50 -9.83 -6.13
CA TYR A 698 -7.70 -8.60 -6.24
C TYR A 698 -6.54 -8.75 -7.26
N ASP A 699 -6.79 -9.45 -8.37
CA ASP A 699 -5.84 -9.66 -9.48
C ASP A 699 -6.26 -8.81 -10.69
N PHE A 700 -5.93 -7.52 -10.63
CA PHE A 700 -6.36 -6.57 -11.67
C PHE A 700 -5.53 -6.70 -12.95
N VAL A 701 -4.33 -7.27 -12.88
CA VAL A 701 -3.54 -7.64 -14.06
C VAL A 701 -4.26 -8.71 -14.87
N ALA A 702 -4.78 -9.73 -14.20
CA ALA A 702 -5.61 -10.75 -14.86
C ALA A 702 -6.88 -10.15 -15.46
N VAL A 703 -7.56 -9.24 -14.74
CA VAL A 703 -8.76 -8.54 -15.25
C VAL A 703 -8.46 -7.83 -16.56
N THR A 704 -7.43 -6.97 -16.58
CA THR A 704 -7.06 -6.17 -17.76
C THR A 704 -6.58 -7.06 -18.91
N SER A 705 -5.79 -8.09 -18.62
CA SER A 705 -5.26 -9.02 -19.63
C SER A 705 -6.37 -9.85 -20.29
N LEU A 706 -7.26 -10.44 -19.48
CA LEU A 706 -8.39 -11.24 -19.99
C LEU A 706 -9.28 -10.40 -20.89
N MET A 707 -9.68 -9.21 -20.46
CA MET A 707 -10.55 -8.34 -21.24
C MET A 707 -9.87 -7.83 -22.51
N THR A 708 -8.59 -7.43 -22.42
CA THR A 708 -7.85 -6.92 -23.59
C THR A 708 -7.63 -8.04 -24.61
N ASN A 709 -7.32 -9.26 -24.16
CA ASN A 709 -7.17 -10.41 -25.04
C ASN A 709 -8.48 -10.75 -25.76
N PHE A 710 -9.60 -10.79 -25.05
CA PHE A 710 -10.91 -11.03 -25.66
C PHE A 710 -11.24 -9.93 -26.69
N MET A 711 -11.08 -8.66 -26.34
CA MET A 711 -11.38 -7.54 -27.23
C MET A 711 -10.49 -7.53 -28.47
N THR A 712 -9.23 -7.96 -28.36
CA THR A 712 -8.28 -7.96 -29.47
C THR A 712 -8.42 -9.20 -30.35
N ASN A 713 -8.39 -10.38 -29.75
CA ASN A 713 -8.28 -11.65 -30.47
C ASN A 713 -9.64 -12.20 -30.85
N GLU A 714 -10.53 -12.43 -29.89
CA GLU A 714 -11.83 -13.04 -30.13
C GLU A 714 -12.80 -12.09 -30.85
N LEU A 715 -12.78 -10.82 -30.45
CA LEU A 715 -13.73 -9.84 -30.95
C LEU A 715 -13.18 -9.10 -32.18
N SER A 716 -12.13 -8.31 -32.06
CA SER A 716 -11.67 -7.41 -33.11
C SER A 716 -11.06 -8.13 -34.30
N SER A 717 -10.10 -9.06 -34.06
CA SER A 717 -9.37 -9.78 -35.12
C SER A 717 -10.12 -10.99 -35.67
N TYR A 718 -11.13 -11.48 -34.99
CA TYR A 718 -11.88 -12.64 -35.39
C TYR A 718 -13.34 -12.29 -35.74
N TYR A 719 -14.21 -12.11 -34.74
CA TYR A 719 -15.65 -11.96 -34.97
C TYR A 719 -16.00 -10.69 -35.74
N CYS A 720 -15.47 -9.54 -35.33
CA CYS A 720 -15.77 -8.28 -36.03
C CYS A 720 -15.19 -8.24 -37.44
N ASP A 721 -14.08 -8.93 -37.68
CA ASP A 721 -13.44 -8.88 -39.01
C ASP A 721 -14.31 -9.53 -40.08
N PHE A 722 -14.84 -10.71 -39.84
CA PHE A 722 -15.77 -11.33 -40.81
C PHE A 722 -17.15 -10.68 -40.76
N ALA A 723 -17.61 -10.20 -39.63
CA ALA A 723 -18.91 -9.58 -39.47
C ALA A 723 -19.07 -8.26 -40.25
N LYS A 724 -17.98 -7.54 -40.53
CA LYS A 724 -18.00 -6.30 -41.32
C LYS A 724 -18.68 -6.46 -42.67
N ASP A 725 -18.40 -7.54 -43.37
CA ASP A 725 -18.98 -7.81 -44.69
C ASP A 725 -20.53 -7.91 -44.60
N ILE A 726 -21.05 -8.59 -43.59
CA ILE A 726 -22.47 -8.75 -43.34
C ILE A 726 -23.07 -7.43 -42.85
N LEU A 727 -22.48 -6.79 -41.85
CA LEU A 727 -23.01 -5.57 -41.27
C LEU A 727 -23.13 -4.43 -42.29
N TYR A 728 -22.16 -4.35 -43.23
CA TYR A 728 -22.10 -3.23 -44.18
C TYR A 728 -22.78 -3.52 -45.51
N CYS A 729 -22.82 -4.77 -45.94
CA CYS A 729 -23.27 -5.12 -47.26
C CYS A 729 -24.68 -5.74 -47.30
N ASP A 730 -25.17 -6.39 -46.25
CA ASP A 730 -26.51 -6.95 -46.20
C ASP A 730 -27.61 -5.89 -46.09
N LYS A 731 -28.86 -6.23 -46.36
CA LYS A 731 -30.02 -5.37 -46.07
C LYS A 731 -30.08 -4.99 -44.61
N LEU A 732 -30.58 -3.78 -44.29
CA LEU A 732 -30.71 -3.31 -42.91
C LEU A 732 -31.51 -4.29 -42.02
N ASP A 733 -32.57 -4.89 -42.56
CA ASP A 733 -33.43 -5.83 -41.87
C ASP A 733 -33.07 -7.31 -42.07
N SER A 734 -31.86 -7.56 -42.65
CA SER A 734 -31.39 -8.92 -42.85
C SER A 734 -31.36 -9.71 -41.53
N PRO A 735 -31.99 -10.91 -41.47
CA PRO A 735 -31.95 -11.74 -40.27
C PRO A 735 -30.53 -12.07 -39.81
N ARG A 736 -29.58 -12.25 -40.74
CA ARG A 736 -28.18 -12.51 -40.40
C ARG A 736 -27.53 -11.30 -39.75
N ARG A 737 -27.84 -10.12 -40.27
CA ARG A 737 -27.32 -8.84 -39.67
C ARG A 737 -27.88 -8.65 -38.28
N ARG A 738 -29.16 -8.91 -38.01
CA ARG A 738 -29.77 -8.82 -36.68
C ARG A 738 -29.18 -9.79 -35.67
N LYS A 739 -28.79 -11.01 -36.08
CA LYS A 739 -28.08 -11.97 -35.23
C LYS A 739 -26.75 -11.40 -34.76
N ILE A 740 -25.95 -10.85 -35.69
CA ILE A 740 -24.65 -10.23 -35.33
C ILE A 740 -24.86 -9.02 -34.41
N GLN A 741 -25.80 -8.13 -34.73
CA GLN A 741 -26.09 -6.97 -33.90
C GLN A 741 -26.52 -7.36 -32.47
N THR A 742 -27.29 -8.44 -32.33
CA THR A 742 -27.65 -9.00 -31.02
C THR A 742 -26.42 -9.40 -30.21
N VAL A 743 -25.45 -10.09 -30.84
CA VAL A 743 -24.21 -10.48 -30.19
C VAL A 743 -23.40 -9.22 -29.80
N LEU A 744 -23.23 -8.24 -30.72
CA LEU A 744 -22.51 -7.00 -30.43
C LEU A 744 -23.16 -6.21 -29.31
N TYR A 745 -24.49 -6.19 -29.21
CA TYR A 745 -25.23 -5.57 -28.12
C TYR A 745 -24.88 -6.21 -26.77
N LYS A 746 -24.97 -7.55 -26.70
CA LYS A 746 -24.66 -8.29 -25.46
C LYS A 746 -23.18 -8.14 -25.06
N VAL A 747 -22.28 -8.19 -26.04
CA VAL A 747 -20.84 -7.94 -25.83
C VAL A 747 -20.61 -6.55 -25.26
N THR A 748 -21.30 -5.53 -25.80
CA THR A 748 -21.18 -4.15 -25.32
C THR A 748 -21.64 -4.02 -23.87
N ASP A 749 -22.82 -4.57 -23.54
CA ASP A 749 -23.40 -4.54 -22.20
C ASP A 749 -22.45 -5.19 -21.16
N VAL A 750 -21.94 -6.38 -21.46
CA VAL A 750 -21.04 -7.09 -20.54
C VAL A 750 -19.70 -6.35 -20.39
N LEU A 751 -19.06 -5.96 -21.49
CA LEU A 751 -17.74 -5.33 -21.44
C LEU A 751 -17.77 -3.96 -20.76
N VAL A 752 -18.80 -3.13 -21.01
CA VAL A 752 -18.87 -1.81 -20.38
C VAL A 752 -19.03 -1.92 -18.87
N LYS A 753 -19.81 -2.91 -18.40
CA LYS A 753 -19.97 -3.20 -16.97
C LYS A 753 -18.68 -3.76 -16.36
N LEU A 754 -17.98 -4.68 -17.03
CA LEU A 754 -16.72 -5.25 -16.54
C LEU A 754 -15.58 -4.24 -16.49
N TRP A 755 -15.51 -3.25 -17.41
CA TRP A 755 -14.52 -2.19 -17.40
C TRP A 755 -14.83 -1.07 -16.43
N SER A 756 -16.08 -0.93 -15.97
CA SER A 756 -16.51 0.24 -15.17
C SER A 756 -15.72 0.47 -13.87
N PRO A 757 -15.23 -0.57 -13.15
CA PRO A 757 -14.40 -0.31 -11.97
C PRO A 757 -13.03 0.31 -12.31
N ILE A 758 -12.46 -0.01 -13.48
CA ILE A 758 -11.12 0.44 -13.88
C ILE A 758 -11.18 1.76 -14.66
N LEU A 759 -12.10 1.86 -15.64
CA LEU A 759 -12.24 3.00 -16.55
C LEU A 759 -13.58 3.73 -16.35
N PRO A 760 -13.84 4.31 -15.16
CA PRO A 760 -15.16 4.82 -14.82
C PRO A 760 -15.63 5.96 -15.74
N TYR A 761 -14.75 6.87 -16.14
CA TYR A 761 -15.11 7.98 -17.03
C TYR A 761 -15.41 7.51 -18.46
N THR A 762 -14.59 6.61 -18.98
CA THR A 762 -14.76 6.06 -20.33
C THR A 762 -16.03 5.24 -20.42
N THR A 763 -16.32 4.41 -19.43
CA THR A 763 -17.51 3.56 -19.43
C THR A 763 -18.79 4.35 -19.23
N GLU A 764 -18.76 5.45 -18.49
CA GLU A 764 -19.87 6.41 -18.42
C GLU A 764 -20.14 7.04 -19.79
N GLU A 765 -19.10 7.43 -20.53
CA GLU A 765 -19.24 7.93 -21.90
C GLU A 765 -19.80 6.86 -22.85
N VAL A 766 -19.27 5.63 -22.78
CA VAL A 766 -19.80 4.48 -23.58
C VAL A 766 -21.26 4.23 -23.27
N TRP A 767 -21.64 4.23 -21.99
CA TRP A 767 -23.02 3.99 -21.56
C TRP A 767 -24.02 5.00 -22.11
N LYS A 768 -23.62 6.27 -22.11
CA LYS A 768 -24.41 7.35 -22.71
C LYS A 768 -24.76 7.08 -24.18
N PHE A 769 -23.78 6.61 -24.96
CA PHE A 769 -23.97 6.32 -26.39
C PHE A 769 -24.59 4.94 -26.63
N PHE A 770 -24.43 4.02 -25.71
CA PHE A 770 -25.09 2.71 -25.76
C PHE A 770 -26.61 2.85 -25.56
N GLY A 771 -27.00 3.82 -24.73
CA GLY A 771 -28.40 4.18 -24.54
C GLY A 771 -29.23 3.06 -23.92
N SER A 772 -28.66 2.31 -22.98
CA SER A 772 -29.41 1.29 -22.21
C SER A 772 -30.52 1.96 -21.40
N ASP A 773 -31.70 1.31 -21.35
CA ASP A 773 -32.81 1.76 -20.50
C ASP A 773 -32.74 1.17 -19.08
N GLU A 774 -31.68 0.41 -18.74
CA GLU A 774 -31.45 -0.20 -17.41
C GLU A 774 -31.22 0.84 -16.31
N ALA A 775 -30.40 1.84 -16.58
CA ALA A 775 -30.09 2.92 -15.66
C ALA A 775 -29.45 4.13 -16.37
N ASP A 776 -29.50 5.32 -15.73
CA ASP A 776 -28.92 6.57 -16.25
C ASP A 776 -27.38 6.54 -16.30
N SER A 777 -26.74 5.65 -15.54
CA SER A 777 -25.28 5.47 -15.46
C SER A 777 -24.97 3.98 -15.38
N VAL A 778 -23.87 3.56 -16.03
CA VAL A 778 -23.35 2.19 -15.89
C VAL A 778 -23.03 1.85 -14.44
N HIS A 779 -22.66 2.84 -13.62
CA HIS A 779 -22.31 2.66 -12.23
C HIS A 779 -23.52 2.40 -11.31
N TYR A 780 -24.74 2.59 -11.80
CA TYR A 780 -25.98 2.24 -11.08
C TYR A 780 -26.46 0.84 -11.42
N THR A 781 -25.75 0.11 -12.29
CA THR A 781 -26.04 -1.29 -12.66
C THR A 781 -25.19 -2.27 -11.85
N HIS A 782 -25.37 -3.56 -12.11
CA HIS A 782 -24.54 -4.66 -11.61
C HIS A 782 -23.73 -5.28 -12.76
N PHE A 783 -22.75 -6.12 -12.44
CA PHE A 783 -22.16 -6.98 -13.44
C PHE A 783 -23.26 -7.82 -14.09
N ALA A 784 -23.19 -7.97 -15.41
CA ALA A 784 -24.16 -8.81 -16.11
C ALA A 784 -24.13 -10.24 -15.58
N ASP A 785 -25.30 -10.86 -15.45
CA ASP A 785 -25.41 -12.26 -15.08
C ASP A 785 -24.93 -13.15 -16.23
N GLU A 786 -24.31 -14.27 -15.89
CA GLU A 786 -23.95 -15.30 -16.85
C GLU A 786 -25.20 -16.11 -17.24
N GLU A 787 -25.34 -16.32 -18.55
CA GLU A 787 -26.37 -17.17 -19.07
C GLU A 787 -25.88 -18.65 -19.16
N SER A 788 -26.76 -19.61 -18.95
CA SER A 788 -26.43 -21.02 -19.10
C SER A 788 -26.93 -21.51 -20.47
N TYR A 789 -26.03 -22.03 -21.29
CA TYR A 789 -26.34 -22.57 -22.60
C TYR A 789 -26.18 -24.08 -22.61
N ALA A 790 -27.21 -24.81 -23.09
CA ALA A 790 -27.24 -26.27 -23.07
C ALA A 790 -26.15 -26.91 -23.97
N ASP A 791 -25.72 -26.17 -25.00
CA ASP A 791 -24.74 -26.61 -25.99
C ASP A 791 -23.33 -26.05 -25.78
N GLU A 792 -23.05 -25.42 -24.59
CA GLU A 792 -21.80 -24.70 -24.29
C GLU A 792 -20.56 -25.56 -24.52
N ASP A 793 -20.52 -26.78 -23.99
CA ASP A 793 -19.37 -27.68 -24.12
C ASP A 793 -19.13 -28.13 -25.54
N SER A 794 -20.21 -28.42 -26.28
CA SER A 794 -20.10 -28.80 -27.68
C SER A 794 -19.64 -27.66 -28.58
N ILE A 795 -20.13 -26.44 -28.32
CA ILE A 795 -19.70 -25.23 -29.02
C ILE A 795 -18.21 -24.99 -28.79
N LYS A 796 -17.73 -25.08 -27.55
CA LYS A 796 -16.29 -24.92 -27.23
C LYS A 796 -15.42 -25.94 -27.95
N ALA A 797 -15.75 -27.23 -27.88
CA ALA A 797 -14.99 -28.30 -28.53
C ALA A 797 -14.98 -28.16 -30.07
N ASN A 798 -16.13 -27.82 -30.64
CA ASN A 798 -16.26 -27.61 -32.08
C ASN A 798 -15.39 -26.43 -32.56
N PHE A 799 -15.43 -25.30 -31.83
CA PHE A 799 -14.67 -24.12 -32.23
C PHE A 799 -13.16 -24.26 -31.93
N GLU A 800 -12.74 -25.04 -30.97
CA GLU A 800 -11.32 -25.40 -30.81
C GLU A 800 -10.78 -26.08 -32.09
N ARG A 801 -11.55 -27.04 -32.63
CA ARG A 801 -11.19 -27.72 -33.90
C ARG A 801 -11.28 -26.80 -35.12
N LEU A 802 -12.36 -25.99 -35.22
CA LEU A 802 -12.54 -25.03 -36.30
C LEU A 802 -11.43 -23.98 -36.34
N HIS A 803 -10.98 -23.47 -35.18
CA HIS A 803 -9.88 -22.53 -35.11
C HIS A 803 -8.53 -23.15 -35.54
N ALA A 804 -8.29 -24.43 -35.23
CA ALA A 804 -7.11 -25.13 -35.71
C ALA A 804 -7.12 -25.24 -37.25
N ILE A 805 -8.26 -25.63 -37.82
CA ILE A 805 -8.45 -25.69 -39.29
C ILE A 805 -8.25 -24.30 -39.91
N ARG A 806 -8.85 -23.26 -39.33
CA ARG A 806 -8.71 -21.86 -39.81
C ARG A 806 -7.27 -21.39 -39.80
N THR A 807 -6.53 -21.73 -38.75
CA THR A 807 -5.11 -21.35 -38.60
C THR A 807 -4.28 -21.92 -39.75
N ASP A 808 -4.47 -23.18 -40.11
CA ASP A 808 -3.73 -23.81 -41.22
C ASP A 808 -4.09 -23.19 -42.56
N ILE A 809 -5.39 -22.92 -42.80
CA ILE A 809 -5.84 -22.26 -44.04
C ILE A 809 -5.23 -20.84 -44.15
N PHE A 810 -5.17 -20.11 -43.04
CA PHE A 810 -4.59 -18.77 -43.03
C PHE A 810 -3.07 -18.81 -43.27
N LYS A 811 -2.35 -19.81 -42.73
CA LYS A 811 -0.95 -20.06 -43.01
C LYS A 811 -0.70 -20.33 -44.47
N ALA A 812 -1.48 -21.22 -45.09
CA ALA A 812 -1.43 -21.50 -46.52
C ALA A 812 -1.72 -20.25 -47.38
N ARG A 813 -2.69 -19.44 -46.97
CA ARG A 813 -3.04 -18.16 -47.61
C ARG A 813 -1.89 -17.16 -47.57
N GLU A 814 -1.23 -16.97 -46.41
CA GLU A 814 -0.08 -16.11 -46.27
C GLU A 814 1.10 -16.58 -47.14
N GLU A 815 1.35 -17.88 -47.23
CA GLU A 815 2.35 -18.46 -48.10
C GLU A 815 2.04 -18.18 -49.60
N ALA A 816 0.75 -18.23 -49.96
CA ALA A 816 0.29 -17.91 -51.32
C ALA A 816 0.45 -16.41 -51.66
N ILE A 817 0.26 -15.53 -50.67
CA ILE A 817 0.52 -14.09 -50.83
C ILE A 817 2.03 -13.84 -51.00
N ASN A 818 2.86 -14.43 -50.14
CA ASN A 818 4.31 -14.27 -50.17
C ASN A 818 4.93 -14.82 -51.48
N SER A 819 4.37 -15.91 -52.01
CA SER A 819 4.78 -16.50 -53.31
C SER A 819 4.10 -15.85 -54.52
N LYS A 820 3.27 -14.79 -54.33
CA LYS A 820 2.54 -14.07 -55.37
C LYS A 820 1.57 -14.88 -56.20
N VAL A 821 1.04 -15.95 -55.66
CA VAL A 821 -0.10 -16.70 -56.25
C VAL A 821 -1.35 -15.84 -56.20
N ILE A 822 -1.54 -15.12 -55.09
CA ILE A 822 -2.55 -14.11 -54.89
C ILE A 822 -1.92 -12.83 -54.32
N GLU A 823 -2.61 -11.69 -54.48
CA GLU A 823 -2.15 -10.39 -53.96
C GLU A 823 -2.86 -9.96 -52.67
N LYS A 824 -4.10 -10.43 -52.49
CA LYS A 824 -4.97 -10.08 -51.35
C LYS A 824 -5.71 -11.32 -50.88
N PRO A 825 -6.05 -11.39 -49.56
CA PRO A 825 -6.83 -12.51 -49.00
C PRO A 825 -8.11 -12.85 -49.77
N MET A 826 -8.86 -11.82 -50.17
CA MET A 826 -10.12 -11.98 -50.93
C MET A 826 -9.97 -12.59 -52.32
N GLN A 827 -8.75 -12.78 -52.84
CA GLN A 827 -8.51 -13.45 -54.12
C GLN A 827 -8.29 -14.96 -53.94
N ALA A 828 -8.30 -15.47 -52.70
CA ALA A 828 -8.03 -16.88 -52.47
C ALA A 828 -9.22 -17.78 -52.79
N HIS A 829 -8.94 -18.84 -53.53
CA HIS A 829 -9.74 -20.04 -53.59
C HIS A 829 -9.01 -21.14 -52.81
N ALA A 830 -9.58 -21.52 -51.65
CA ALA A 830 -9.01 -22.59 -50.82
C ALA A 830 -9.59 -23.94 -51.24
N ILE A 831 -8.74 -24.86 -51.66
CA ILE A 831 -9.06 -26.25 -51.95
C ILE A 831 -8.61 -27.04 -50.71
N LEU A 832 -9.56 -27.76 -50.10
CA LEU A 832 -9.33 -28.43 -48.80
C LEU A 832 -9.49 -29.94 -48.97
N HIS A 833 -8.53 -30.70 -48.43
CA HIS A 833 -8.65 -32.13 -48.21
C HIS A 833 -8.84 -32.37 -46.71
N LEU A 834 -10.04 -32.76 -46.30
CA LEU A 834 -10.47 -32.94 -44.93
C LEU A 834 -11.07 -34.34 -44.73
N ASN A 835 -10.98 -34.86 -43.53
CA ASN A 835 -11.76 -36.02 -43.12
C ASN A 835 -13.28 -35.74 -43.10
N ASP A 836 -14.11 -36.76 -43.01
CA ASP A 836 -15.57 -36.62 -43.07
C ASP A 836 -16.14 -35.87 -41.86
N ASP A 837 -15.53 -36.04 -40.68
CA ASP A 837 -15.92 -35.35 -39.43
C ASP A 837 -15.69 -33.82 -39.53
N ASP A 838 -14.53 -33.41 -40.07
CA ASP A 838 -14.20 -31.99 -40.27
C ASP A 838 -15.04 -31.36 -41.38
N LYS A 839 -15.31 -32.12 -42.49
CA LYS A 839 -16.25 -31.66 -43.53
C LYS A 839 -17.64 -31.41 -42.94
N LYS A 840 -18.13 -32.36 -42.13
CA LYS A 840 -19.43 -32.26 -41.47
C LYS A 840 -19.44 -31.07 -40.47
N LEU A 841 -18.40 -30.92 -39.65
CA LEU A 841 -18.27 -29.84 -38.70
C LEU A 841 -18.35 -28.45 -39.37
N LEU A 842 -17.65 -28.25 -40.48
CA LEU A 842 -17.73 -27.02 -41.27
C LEU A 842 -19.12 -26.80 -41.86
N ALA A 843 -19.75 -27.86 -42.40
CA ALA A 843 -21.09 -27.76 -42.94
C ALA A 843 -22.14 -27.45 -41.89
N ASP A 844 -22.07 -28.06 -40.70
CA ASP A 844 -22.99 -27.83 -39.61
C ASP A 844 -22.82 -26.40 -39.03
N ALA A 845 -21.59 -25.86 -39.00
CA ALA A 845 -21.30 -24.56 -38.45
C ALA A 845 -21.58 -23.38 -39.40
N PHE A 846 -21.33 -23.54 -40.71
CA PHE A 846 -21.33 -22.43 -41.66
C PHE A 846 -22.17 -22.69 -42.95
N GLY A 847 -22.65 -23.92 -43.17
CA GLY A 847 -23.36 -24.27 -44.41
C GLY A 847 -22.50 -24.02 -45.66
N ASP A 848 -23.07 -23.25 -46.59
CA ASP A 848 -22.40 -22.81 -47.83
C ASP A 848 -21.55 -21.52 -47.64
N LYS A 849 -21.46 -20.96 -46.40
CA LYS A 849 -20.80 -19.69 -46.12
C LYS A 849 -19.41 -19.82 -45.45
N VAL A 850 -18.74 -20.97 -45.64
CA VAL A 850 -17.38 -21.20 -45.10
C VAL A 850 -16.39 -20.16 -45.64
N ASN A 851 -16.53 -19.74 -46.89
CA ASN A 851 -15.71 -18.71 -47.52
C ASN A 851 -15.86 -17.35 -46.85
N GLN A 852 -17.09 -16.98 -46.42
CA GLN A 852 -17.34 -15.73 -45.68
C GLN A 852 -16.66 -15.76 -44.30
N TRP A 853 -16.77 -16.88 -43.57
CA TRP A 853 -16.06 -17.05 -42.29
C TRP A 853 -14.52 -16.99 -42.44
N LEU A 854 -13.95 -17.52 -43.52
CA LEU A 854 -12.53 -17.49 -43.84
C LEU A 854 -12.08 -16.16 -44.49
N ILE A 855 -12.97 -15.29 -44.84
CA ILE A 855 -12.73 -14.00 -45.53
C ILE A 855 -11.92 -14.25 -46.83
N ILE A 856 -12.44 -15.15 -47.68
CA ILE A 856 -11.84 -15.53 -48.99
C ILE A 856 -12.94 -15.66 -50.05
N ALA A 857 -12.56 -15.71 -51.33
CA ALA A 857 -13.52 -15.77 -52.41
C ALA A 857 -14.28 -17.09 -52.46
N LYS A 858 -13.58 -18.23 -52.36
CA LYS A 858 -14.17 -19.56 -52.61
C LYS A 858 -13.52 -20.65 -51.76
N VAL A 859 -14.31 -21.62 -51.39
CA VAL A 859 -13.85 -22.88 -50.77
C VAL A 859 -14.37 -24.04 -51.60
N SER A 860 -13.53 -25.03 -51.82
CA SER A 860 -13.94 -26.32 -52.43
C SER A 860 -13.25 -27.47 -51.70
N PHE A 861 -13.82 -28.65 -51.84
CA PHE A 861 -13.30 -29.86 -51.21
C PHE A 861 -12.79 -30.83 -52.31
N THR A 862 -11.75 -31.57 -51.99
CA THR A 862 -11.17 -32.59 -52.85
C THR A 862 -10.79 -33.84 -52.06
N ASP A 863 -10.69 -34.96 -52.72
CA ASP A 863 -10.15 -36.20 -52.14
C ASP A 863 -8.68 -36.42 -52.59
N GLU A 864 -8.12 -35.49 -53.39
CA GLU A 864 -6.70 -35.52 -53.79
C GLU A 864 -5.83 -35.08 -52.61
N THR A 865 -4.61 -35.65 -52.51
CA THR A 865 -3.63 -35.27 -51.51
C THR A 865 -3.04 -33.89 -51.86
N LEU A 866 -3.03 -33.01 -50.91
CA LEU A 866 -2.55 -31.63 -51.03
C LEU A 866 -1.35 -31.37 -50.13
N THR A 867 -0.93 -30.10 -50.02
CA THR A 867 0.11 -29.70 -49.06
C THR A 867 -0.43 -29.85 -47.65
N LYS A 868 0.26 -30.66 -46.84
CA LYS A 868 -0.15 -30.95 -45.46
C LYS A 868 0.35 -29.85 -44.50
N TYR A 869 -0.57 -29.35 -43.69
CA TYR A 869 -0.34 -28.50 -42.54
C TYR A 869 -0.55 -29.29 -41.24
N ASP A 870 -0.61 -28.63 -40.11
CA ASP A 870 -0.68 -29.30 -38.80
C ASP A 870 -1.98 -30.11 -38.65
N THR A 871 -3.12 -29.61 -39.15
CA THR A 871 -4.47 -30.20 -38.99
C THR A 871 -5.15 -30.56 -40.29
N VAL A 872 -4.84 -29.89 -41.40
CA VAL A 872 -5.51 -30.10 -42.72
C VAL A 872 -4.52 -30.06 -43.87
N GLU A 873 -4.96 -30.55 -45.02
CA GLU A 873 -4.24 -30.36 -46.27
C GLU A 873 -4.92 -29.27 -47.10
N VAL A 874 -4.15 -28.30 -47.56
CA VAL A 874 -4.65 -27.06 -48.17
C VAL A 874 -3.86 -26.73 -49.44
N LYS A 875 -4.55 -26.32 -50.50
CA LYS A 875 -3.95 -25.61 -51.63
C LYS A 875 -4.70 -24.32 -51.86
N ILE A 876 -3.97 -23.23 -52.03
CA ILE A 876 -4.51 -21.90 -52.35
C ILE A 876 -4.26 -21.61 -53.83
N GLU A 877 -5.29 -21.30 -54.57
CA GLU A 877 -5.25 -20.80 -55.93
C GLU A 877 -5.88 -19.41 -56.03
N LYS A 878 -5.67 -18.75 -57.14
CA LYS A 878 -6.36 -17.49 -57.42
C LYS A 878 -7.80 -17.82 -57.86
N ALA A 879 -8.77 -17.20 -57.19
CA ALA A 879 -10.18 -17.37 -57.55
C ALA A 879 -10.49 -16.81 -58.96
N ASN A 880 -11.31 -17.53 -59.73
CA ASN A 880 -11.86 -17.04 -60.99
C ASN A 880 -13.00 -16.05 -60.71
N GLY A 881 -13.25 -15.14 -61.68
CA GLY A 881 -14.38 -14.20 -61.60
C GLY A 881 -13.89 -12.74 -61.60
N HIS A 882 -14.84 -11.85 -61.32
CA HIS A 882 -14.61 -10.40 -61.22
C HIS A 882 -14.90 -9.88 -59.80
N VAL A 883 -14.40 -8.70 -59.51
CA VAL A 883 -14.66 -8.04 -58.22
C VAL A 883 -16.01 -7.36 -58.24
N CYS A 884 -16.92 -7.74 -57.37
CA CYS A 884 -18.19 -7.01 -57.17
C CYS A 884 -17.88 -5.56 -56.68
N PRO A 885 -18.36 -4.53 -57.45
CA PRO A 885 -17.99 -3.14 -57.15
C PRO A 885 -18.58 -2.61 -55.85
N ARG A 886 -19.52 -3.31 -55.21
CA ARG A 886 -20.13 -2.92 -53.94
C ARG A 886 -19.48 -3.59 -52.73
N CYS A 887 -19.41 -4.94 -52.69
CA CYS A 887 -18.91 -5.68 -51.52
C CYS A 887 -17.42 -6.11 -51.67
N TRP A 888 -16.84 -5.95 -52.87
CA TRP A 888 -15.46 -6.32 -53.24
C TRP A 888 -15.11 -7.80 -53.16
N ASN A 889 -16.11 -8.68 -52.99
CA ASN A 889 -15.92 -10.12 -53.14
C ASN A 889 -15.72 -10.49 -54.62
N ILE A 890 -14.94 -11.55 -54.87
CA ILE A 890 -14.78 -12.10 -56.21
C ILE A 890 -15.96 -13.05 -56.44
N VAL A 891 -16.65 -12.86 -57.58
CA VAL A 891 -17.85 -13.61 -57.98
C VAL A 891 -17.74 -14.04 -59.44
N GLU A 892 -18.33 -15.20 -59.73
CA GLU A 892 -18.32 -15.77 -61.05
C GLU A 892 -19.58 -15.37 -61.87
N ASP A 893 -20.60 -14.81 -61.21
CA ASP A 893 -21.88 -14.46 -61.85
C ASP A 893 -21.80 -13.14 -62.60
N ASP A 894 -22.34 -13.11 -63.84
CA ASP A 894 -22.38 -11.89 -64.65
C ASP A 894 -23.78 -11.25 -64.61
N ASN A 895 -23.90 -10.27 -63.75
CA ASN A 895 -25.02 -9.31 -63.78
C ASN A 895 -24.66 -8.09 -64.65
N GLU A 896 -25.65 -7.42 -65.26
CA GLU A 896 -25.46 -6.25 -66.13
C GLU A 896 -24.61 -5.14 -65.44
N ASP A 897 -24.68 -5.05 -64.11
CA ASP A 897 -23.93 -4.06 -63.29
C ASP A 897 -22.65 -4.64 -62.65
N GLY A 898 -22.30 -5.89 -62.86
CA GLY A 898 -21.16 -6.56 -62.25
C GLY A 898 -21.31 -6.81 -60.73
N LEU A 899 -22.51 -6.69 -60.17
CA LEU A 899 -22.82 -6.96 -58.78
C LEU A 899 -23.05 -8.45 -58.52
N CYS A 900 -22.67 -8.94 -57.34
CA CYS A 900 -23.10 -10.27 -56.90
C CYS A 900 -24.60 -10.28 -56.54
N ASP A 901 -25.25 -11.46 -56.56
CA ASP A 901 -26.68 -11.61 -56.25
C ASP A 901 -27.10 -11.03 -54.90
N ARG A 902 -26.26 -11.20 -53.87
CA ARG A 902 -26.46 -10.57 -52.55
C ARG A 902 -26.49 -9.04 -52.63
N CYS A 903 -25.63 -8.43 -53.41
CA CYS A 903 -25.58 -6.98 -53.53
C CYS A 903 -26.71 -6.45 -54.42
N VAL A 904 -27.16 -7.22 -55.45
CA VAL A 904 -28.36 -6.89 -56.20
C VAL A 904 -29.61 -6.89 -55.31
N ASP A 905 -29.73 -7.91 -54.46
CA ASP A 905 -30.82 -7.97 -53.48
C ASP A 905 -30.76 -6.87 -52.44
N ALA A 906 -29.56 -6.54 -51.97
CA ALA A 906 -29.38 -5.53 -50.92
C ALA A 906 -29.70 -4.06 -51.34
N ILE A 907 -29.70 -3.77 -52.66
CA ILE A 907 -29.96 -2.41 -53.16
C ILE A 907 -31.37 -2.28 -53.76
N LYS A 908 -32.08 -3.40 -53.91
CA LYS A 908 -33.53 -3.41 -54.26
C LYS A 908 -34.38 -2.96 -53.05
#